data_44144cdf1e5c6a030a72312d9c0d00b5
#
_entry.id   44144cdf1e5c6a030a72312d9c0d00b5
#
_cell.length_a   1.000
_cell.length_b   1.000
_cell.length_c   1.000
_cell.angle_alpha   90.00
_cell.angle_beta   90.00
_cell.angle_gamma   90.00
#
_symmetry.space_group_name_H-M   'P 1'
#
loop_
_entity.id
_entity.type
_entity.pdbx_description
1 polymer ?
#
loop_
_entity_poly.entity_id
_entity_poly.type
_entity_poly.pdbx_seq_one_letter_code
_entity_poly.pdbx_strand_id
1 'polypeptide(L)'
;MPSFSTTLEKAIHAALALANDRHHEFATLEHLLLTLLDEPDAKKVMQACSVDADELRGALVKFVDEELANLITDIDGSEAVPTAAFQRVIQRAAIHVQSSGRTEVTGANVIVAIFAERESNAAFFLQEQDMTRYDAVNFIAHGVAKDPEYGEERHVSGTPDGLDDDLGITDGEKKESALEKYCVDLNVKSREGDIDPLIGRDNEVERCIQVLCRRRKNNPLLVGDPGVGKTAIAEGLARKIVAGETPEVLSETTIFSLDMGALLAGTRYRGDFEERLKAVVTELEAHDDAVLFIDEIHTVIGAGATSGGAMDASNLLKPALAGGKLRTMGSTTYQEFRQHFEKDRALSRRFQKIDVNEPSVEDAVKILRGIKSYFEDHHSVKYTADAIKSSVELAARYINDRKLPDSAIDVIDEAGAAQHLIPAAKRRKTIGIKEVEAVVAKIARIPPKSVSKDDAVVLRDLETSLKRVVFGQDKAIEALSSAIKLARAGLREPEKPIGNYLFAGPTGVGKTEVAKQLADTLGVELLRFDMSEYMEKHAVSRLIGAPPGYVGFDQGGMLTDGIDQHPHCVLLLDEMEKAHPDVYNILLQVMDHGKLTDHNGRTVDFRNVVLIMTSNAGAAEQAKEAIGFGRDSRVGEDTAAIERTFTPEFRNRLDAVISFSRLPKEVINQVVEKFVLQLEAQLMDRNVTIELTKAAAAWLGDRGYDKKMGARPLGRVIQEHIKKPLAEELLFGKLTKGGVVKVGVKGRKLDIKIEGLAKPRISGDKPPLLTAE
;
A
#
# COMPACT_ATOMS: atom_id res chain seq x y z
N MET A 1 18.07 -13.07 12.45
CA MET A 1 18.57 -13.58 11.18
C MET A 1 18.75 -15.08 11.35
N PRO A 2 18.44 -15.90 10.35
CA PRO A 2 18.72 -17.33 10.44
C PRO A 2 20.22 -17.54 10.61
N SER A 3 20.61 -18.56 11.40
CA SER A 3 22.01 -18.96 11.59
C SER A 3 22.48 -19.80 10.40
N PHE A 4 23.77 -19.77 10.12
CA PHE A 4 24.34 -20.69 9.15
C PHE A 4 24.61 -22.05 9.81
N SER A 5 24.48 -23.14 9.04
CA SER A 5 24.89 -24.46 9.52
C SER A 5 26.43 -24.50 9.71
N THR A 6 26.87 -25.26 10.71
CA THR A 6 28.33 -25.40 10.97
C THR A 6 29.10 -26.01 9.78
N THR A 7 28.41 -26.77 8.94
CA THR A 7 28.97 -27.35 7.70
C THR A 7 29.11 -26.28 6.63
N LEU A 8 28.11 -25.41 6.45
CA LEU A 8 28.16 -24.30 5.52
C LEU A 8 29.19 -23.24 5.90
N GLU A 9 29.31 -22.90 7.20
CA GLU A 9 30.33 -21.97 7.66
C GLU A 9 31.76 -22.49 7.30
N LYS A 10 31.99 -23.78 7.53
CA LYS A 10 33.26 -24.42 7.09
C LYS A 10 33.47 -24.34 5.61
N ALA A 11 32.45 -24.58 4.79
CA ALA A 11 32.56 -24.50 3.34
C ALA A 11 32.86 -23.06 2.84
N ILE A 12 32.25 -22.04 3.46
CA ILE A 12 32.54 -20.63 3.16
C ILE A 12 34.00 -20.29 3.51
N HIS A 13 34.46 -20.68 4.71
CA HIS A 13 35.84 -20.45 5.11
C HIS A 13 36.85 -21.22 4.20
N ALA A 14 36.50 -22.45 3.79
CA ALA A 14 37.31 -23.22 2.86
C ALA A 14 37.38 -22.56 1.48
N ALA A 15 36.31 -21.94 0.99
CA ALA A 15 36.29 -21.19 -0.28
C ALA A 15 37.25 -19.97 -0.23
N LEU A 16 37.25 -19.25 0.89
CA LEU A 16 38.18 -18.14 1.09
C LEU A 16 39.65 -18.66 1.20
N ALA A 17 39.88 -19.73 1.95
CA ALA A 17 41.19 -20.36 2.04
C ALA A 17 41.70 -20.85 0.69
N LEU A 18 40.82 -21.45 -0.10
CA LEU A 18 41.14 -21.93 -1.45
C LEU A 18 41.53 -20.79 -2.41
N ALA A 19 40.92 -19.63 -2.30
CA ALA A 19 41.29 -18.44 -3.05
C ALA A 19 42.65 -17.88 -2.57
N ASN A 20 42.89 -17.88 -1.25
CA ASN A 20 44.17 -17.47 -0.66
C ASN A 20 45.32 -18.40 -1.07
N ASP A 21 45.11 -19.71 -1.05
CA ASP A 21 46.13 -20.70 -1.46
C ASP A 21 46.56 -20.55 -2.93
N ARG A 22 45.67 -19.97 -3.76
CA ARG A 22 45.94 -19.67 -5.18
C ARG A 22 46.39 -18.22 -5.41
N HIS A 23 46.60 -17.47 -4.35
CA HIS A 23 46.94 -16.05 -4.39
C HIS A 23 45.96 -15.19 -5.20
N HIS A 24 44.67 -15.55 -5.19
CA HIS A 24 43.63 -14.76 -5.82
C HIS A 24 43.19 -13.60 -4.91
N GLU A 25 43.05 -12.38 -5.47
CA GLU A 25 42.56 -11.21 -4.77
C GLU A 25 41.09 -11.37 -4.34
N PHE A 26 40.30 -12.11 -5.13
CA PHE A 26 38.87 -12.28 -4.92
C PHE A 26 38.47 -13.76 -4.84
N ALA A 27 37.64 -14.10 -3.85
CA ALA A 27 36.93 -15.38 -3.81
C ALA A 27 35.61 -15.27 -4.60
N THR A 28 35.51 -16.05 -5.67
CA THR A 28 34.39 -16.08 -6.62
C THR A 28 33.37 -17.17 -6.29
N LEU A 29 32.24 -17.23 -7.03
CA LEU A 29 31.23 -18.29 -6.88
C LEU A 29 31.76 -19.67 -7.24
N GLU A 30 32.75 -19.76 -8.12
CA GLU A 30 33.38 -20.99 -8.52
C GLU A 30 34.22 -21.60 -7.37
N HIS A 31 34.90 -20.76 -6.58
CA HIS A 31 35.57 -21.21 -5.35
C HIS A 31 34.54 -21.74 -4.33
N LEU A 32 33.40 -21.05 -4.19
CA LEU A 32 32.31 -21.47 -3.30
C LEU A 32 31.71 -22.81 -3.77
N LEU A 33 31.40 -22.94 -5.06
CA LEU A 33 30.80 -24.16 -5.60
C LEU A 33 31.75 -25.35 -5.43
N LEU A 34 33.06 -25.16 -5.64
CA LEU A 34 34.07 -26.19 -5.45
C LEU A 34 34.09 -26.73 -4.00
N THR A 35 33.91 -25.88 -3.00
CA THR A 35 33.87 -26.32 -1.60
C THR A 35 32.48 -26.87 -1.19
N LEU A 36 31.43 -26.47 -1.86
CA LEU A 36 30.08 -27.01 -1.66
C LEU A 36 29.97 -28.47 -2.19
N LEU A 37 30.84 -28.93 -3.07
CA LEU A 37 30.91 -30.35 -3.49
C LEU A 37 31.19 -31.29 -2.31
N ASP A 38 31.84 -30.79 -1.27
CA ASP A 38 32.19 -31.56 -0.08
C ASP A 38 31.24 -31.30 1.10
N GLU A 39 30.34 -30.30 1.00
CA GLU A 39 29.36 -29.97 2.01
C GLU A 39 28.19 -30.98 1.99
N PRO A 40 27.84 -31.61 3.12
CA PRO A 40 26.90 -32.74 3.14
C PRO A 40 25.53 -32.48 2.53
N ASP A 41 24.92 -31.29 2.79
CA ASP A 41 23.60 -31.01 2.28
C ASP A 41 23.62 -30.61 0.81
N ALA A 42 24.61 -29.83 0.37
CA ALA A 42 24.80 -29.49 -1.02
C ALA A 42 25.10 -30.73 -1.86
N LYS A 43 25.96 -31.63 -1.34
CA LYS A 43 26.31 -32.89 -1.98
C LYS A 43 25.10 -33.80 -2.18
N LYS A 44 24.21 -33.91 -1.17
CA LYS A 44 22.95 -34.66 -1.31
C LYS A 44 22.07 -34.12 -2.42
N VAL A 45 21.92 -32.78 -2.49
CA VAL A 45 21.12 -32.15 -3.54
C VAL A 45 21.71 -32.41 -4.93
N MET A 46 23.04 -32.28 -5.09
CA MET A 46 23.70 -32.51 -6.36
C MET A 46 23.60 -34.00 -6.80
N GLN A 47 23.77 -34.93 -5.87
CA GLN A 47 23.59 -36.35 -6.14
C GLN A 47 22.15 -36.70 -6.54
N ALA A 48 21.17 -36.15 -5.82
CA ALA A 48 19.76 -36.35 -6.15
C ALA A 48 19.35 -35.75 -7.50
N CYS A 49 20.14 -34.78 -8.01
CA CYS A 49 19.96 -34.18 -9.34
C CYS A 49 20.84 -34.83 -10.41
N SER A 50 21.47 -35.99 -10.13
CA SER A 50 22.33 -36.77 -11.05
C SER A 50 23.57 -36.00 -11.52
N VAL A 51 24.14 -35.12 -10.70
CA VAL A 51 25.39 -34.40 -10.99
C VAL A 51 26.58 -35.31 -10.72
N ASP A 52 27.47 -35.45 -11.71
CA ASP A 52 28.75 -36.09 -11.50
C ASP A 52 29.71 -35.14 -10.78
N ALA A 53 29.91 -35.41 -9.47
CA ALA A 53 30.73 -34.56 -8.62
C ALA A 53 32.22 -34.55 -9.02
N ASP A 54 32.75 -35.65 -9.60
CA ASP A 54 34.15 -35.75 -9.98
C ASP A 54 34.40 -34.98 -11.30
N GLU A 55 33.51 -35.09 -12.26
CA GLU A 55 33.55 -34.33 -13.52
C GLU A 55 33.41 -32.84 -13.25
N LEU A 56 32.39 -32.42 -12.43
CA LEU A 56 32.19 -31.05 -12.07
C LEU A 56 33.39 -30.46 -11.31
N ARG A 57 33.99 -31.24 -10.41
CA ARG A 57 35.21 -30.84 -9.69
C ARG A 57 36.36 -30.60 -10.65
N GLY A 58 36.57 -31.52 -11.62
CA GLY A 58 37.61 -31.39 -12.63
C GLY A 58 37.44 -30.13 -13.49
N ALA A 59 36.20 -29.83 -13.92
CA ALA A 59 35.88 -28.64 -14.69
C ALA A 59 36.10 -27.34 -13.87
N LEU A 60 35.64 -27.32 -12.61
CA LEU A 60 35.82 -26.16 -11.73
C LEU A 60 37.29 -25.89 -11.39
N VAL A 61 38.09 -26.93 -11.06
CA VAL A 61 39.52 -26.79 -10.77
C VAL A 61 40.25 -26.23 -11.99
N LYS A 62 39.98 -26.77 -13.16
CA LYS A 62 40.56 -26.27 -14.40
C LYS A 62 40.20 -24.82 -14.66
N PHE A 63 38.94 -24.45 -14.46
CA PHE A 63 38.48 -23.06 -14.62
C PHE A 63 39.15 -22.11 -13.63
N VAL A 64 39.22 -22.49 -12.36
CA VAL A 64 39.84 -21.67 -11.30
C VAL A 64 41.34 -21.49 -11.56
N ASP A 65 42.04 -22.54 -12.05
CA ASP A 65 43.48 -22.50 -12.25
C ASP A 65 43.89 -21.84 -13.59
N GLU A 66 43.07 -21.97 -14.65
CA GLU A 66 43.41 -21.46 -15.99
C GLU A 66 42.71 -20.11 -16.31
N GLU A 67 41.43 -19.99 -16.08
CA GLU A 67 40.65 -18.82 -16.50
C GLU A 67 40.65 -17.70 -15.47
N LEU A 68 40.85 -17.99 -14.17
CA LEU A 68 40.93 -16.98 -13.10
C LEU A 68 42.39 -16.55 -12.82
N ALA A 69 43.35 -16.90 -13.67
CA ALA A 69 44.77 -16.52 -13.55
C ALA A 69 44.99 -14.98 -13.50
N ASN A 70 44.04 -14.19 -14.04
CA ASN A 70 44.06 -12.73 -13.99
C ASN A 70 43.66 -12.15 -12.60
N LEU A 71 43.20 -12.96 -11.66
CA LEU A 71 42.93 -12.57 -10.29
C LEU A 71 44.10 -12.78 -9.34
N ILE A 72 45.21 -13.33 -9.82
CA ILE A 72 46.41 -13.57 -9.02
C ILE A 72 47.06 -12.22 -8.65
N THR A 73 47.35 -12.03 -7.37
CA THR A 73 48.00 -10.82 -6.85
C THR A 73 49.41 -11.17 -6.35
N ASP A 74 50.38 -10.30 -6.65
CA ASP A 74 51.77 -10.44 -6.20
C ASP A 74 52.02 -9.84 -4.80
N ILE A 75 50.93 -9.41 -4.08
CA ILE A 75 51.05 -8.77 -2.76
C ILE A 75 51.06 -9.87 -1.69
N ASP A 76 52.21 -10.15 -1.11
CA ASP A 76 52.38 -11.04 0.02
C ASP A 76 51.54 -10.61 1.22
N GLY A 77 50.59 -11.47 1.65
CA GLY A 77 49.77 -11.24 2.86
C GLY A 77 48.39 -10.59 2.63
N SER A 78 47.92 -10.42 1.39
CA SER A 78 46.53 -10.00 1.15
C SER A 78 45.57 -11.18 1.31
N GLU A 79 44.56 -11.06 2.19
CA GLU A 79 43.48 -12.05 2.30
C GLU A 79 42.46 -11.86 1.16
N ALA A 80 42.03 -12.96 0.55
CA ALA A 80 41.04 -12.93 -0.53
C ALA A 80 39.69 -12.36 -0.03
N VAL A 81 39.13 -11.41 -0.79
CA VAL A 81 37.86 -10.78 -0.45
C VAL A 81 36.74 -11.43 -1.26
N PRO A 82 35.58 -11.80 -0.65
CA PRO A 82 34.46 -12.36 -1.40
C PRO A 82 33.90 -11.34 -2.39
N THR A 83 33.68 -11.77 -3.64
CA THR A 83 33.06 -10.93 -4.69
C THR A 83 31.64 -10.50 -4.32
N ALA A 84 31.15 -9.44 -4.95
CA ALA A 84 29.77 -8.99 -4.76
C ALA A 84 28.73 -10.08 -5.10
N ALA A 85 29.00 -10.93 -6.10
CA ALA A 85 28.15 -12.06 -6.45
C ALA A 85 28.14 -13.13 -5.36
N PHE A 86 29.30 -13.44 -4.77
CA PHE A 86 29.43 -14.36 -3.64
C PHE A 86 28.59 -13.86 -2.45
N GLN A 87 28.70 -12.58 -2.06
CA GLN A 87 27.94 -12.00 -0.97
C GLN A 87 26.44 -12.01 -1.25
N ARG A 88 26.00 -11.68 -2.48
CA ARG A 88 24.59 -11.71 -2.86
C ARG A 88 23.98 -13.09 -2.77
N VAL A 89 24.70 -14.13 -3.20
CA VAL A 89 24.23 -15.51 -3.12
C VAL A 89 24.01 -15.93 -1.66
N ILE A 90 24.96 -15.65 -0.79
CA ILE A 90 24.81 -15.96 0.66
C ILE A 90 23.65 -15.18 1.28
N GLN A 91 23.51 -13.88 1.00
CA GLN A 91 22.39 -13.08 1.49
C GLN A 91 21.04 -13.60 0.97
N ARG A 92 20.96 -13.97 -0.31
CA ARG A 92 19.74 -14.51 -0.92
C ARG A 92 19.34 -15.85 -0.31
N ALA A 93 20.29 -16.73 -0.03
CA ALA A 93 20.05 -17.98 0.68
C ALA A 93 19.47 -17.70 2.09
N ALA A 94 20.03 -16.74 2.82
CA ALA A 94 19.53 -16.36 4.16
C ALA A 94 18.11 -15.77 4.12
N ILE A 95 17.82 -14.88 3.16
CA ILE A 95 16.47 -14.29 2.98
C ILE A 95 15.47 -15.39 2.61
N HIS A 96 15.81 -16.31 1.74
CA HIS A 96 14.93 -17.40 1.33
C HIS A 96 14.58 -18.33 2.51
N VAL A 97 15.54 -18.65 3.36
CA VAL A 97 15.33 -19.45 4.57
C VAL A 97 14.43 -18.70 5.57
N GLN A 98 14.66 -17.41 5.75
CA GLN A 98 13.83 -16.57 6.62
C GLN A 98 12.38 -16.50 6.14
N SER A 99 12.15 -16.35 4.83
CA SER A 99 10.80 -16.30 4.24
C SER A 99 10.06 -17.64 4.32
N SER A 100 10.80 -18.76 4.34
CA SER A 100 10.23 -20.12 4.49
C SER A 100 10.06 -20.58 5.94
N GLY A 101 10.27 -19.69 6.92
CA GLY A 101 10.07 -19.99 8.37
C GLY A 101 11.11 -20.95 8.97
N ARG A 102 12.21 -21.25 8.25
CA ARG A 102 13.31 -22.08 8.76
C ARG A 102 14.33 -21.21 9.50
N THR A 103 15.04 -21.81 10.45
CA THR A 103 15.98 -21.09 11.32
C THR A 103 17.44 -21.22 10.91
N GLU A 104 17.77 -22.15 10.03
CA GLU A 104 19.16 -22.50 9.65
C GLU A 104 19.35 -22.52 8.14
N VAL A 105 20.43 -21.90 7.66
CA VAL A 105 20.83 -21.87 6.25
C VAL A 105 21.84 -22.99 5.99
N THR A 106 21.55 -23.87 5.06
CA THR A 106 22.39 -25.02 4.68
C THR A 106 23.03 -24.83 3.31
N GLY A 107 24.00 -25.68 2.95
CA GLY A 107 24.62 -25.70 1.61
C GLY A 107 23.61 -25.90 0.48
N ALA A 108 22.55 -26.67 0.74
CA ALA A 108 21.44 -26.87 -0.19
C ALA A 108 20.76 -25.56 -0.60
N ASN A 109 20.55 -24.64 0.36
CA ASN A 109 19.95 -23.33 0.09
C ASN A 109 20.87 -22.44 -0.75
N VAL A 110 22.19 -22.58 -0.56
CA VAL A 110 23.21 -21.85 -1.32
C VAL A 110 23.25 -22.33 -2.77
N ILE A 111 23.14 -23.63 -3.04
CA ILE A 111 23.05 -24.18 -4.41
C ILE A 111 21.86 -23.57 -5.16
N VAL A 112 20.67 -23.50 -4.53
CA VAL A 112 19.49 -22.87 -5.14
C VAL A 112 19.73 -21.39 -5.43
N ALA A 113 20.45 -20.69 -4.54
CA ALA A 113 20.74 -19.28 -4.71
C ALA A 113 21.76 -19.00 -5.83
N ILE A 114 22.71 -19.91 -6.11
CA ILE A 114 23.67 -19.81 -7.22
C ILE A 114 22.95 -19.72 -8.57
N PHE A 115 21.89 -20.48 -8.80
CA PHE A 115 21.10 -20.41 -10.03
C PHE A 115 20.43 -19.05 -10.29
N ALA A 116 20.34 -18.18 -9.28
CA ALA A 116 19.80 -16.83 -9.48
C ALA A 116 20.82 -15.86 -10.10
N GLU A 117 22.12 -16.19 -10.05
CA GLU A 117 23.19 -15.46 -10.73
C GLU A 117 23.41 -16.08 -12.13
N ARG A 118 22.50 -15.82 -13.06
CA ARG A 118 22.42 -16.46 -14.39
C ARG A 118 23.67 -16.29 -15.28
N GLU A 119 24.44 -15.25 -15.02
CA GLU A 119 25.65 -14.91 -15.78
C GLU A 119 26.94 -15.49 -15.12
N SER A 120 26.82 -16.25 -14.02
CA SER A 120 27.97 -16.84 -13.34
C SER A 120 28.38 -18.17 -13.99
N ASN A 121 29.68 -18.41 -14.07
CA ASN A 121 30.20 -19.69 -14.55
C ASN A 121 29.83 -20.83 -13.60
N ALA A 122 29.69 -20.57 -12.29
CA ALA A 122 29.21 -21.56 -11.33
C ALA A 122 27.80 -22.08 -11.67
N ALA A 123 26.87 -21.20 -12.06
CA ALA A 123 25.53 -21.59 -12.51
C ALA A 123 25.58 -22.34 -13.85
N PHE A 124 26.48 -21.92 -14.75
CA PHE A 124 26.72 -22.59 -16.04
C PHE A 124 27.22 -24.04 -15.87
N PHE A 125 28.20 -24.27 -15.01
CA PHE A 125 28.73 -25.63 -14.76
C PHE A 125 27.67 -26.57 -14.15
N LEU A 126 26.78 -26.05 -13.27
CA LEU A 126 25.66 -26.85 -12.76
C LEU A 126 24.65 -27.19 -13.87
N GLN A 127 24.41 -26.26 -14.80
CA GLN A 127 23.52 -26.49 -15.94
C GLN A 127 24.13 -27.43 -16.98
N GLU A 128 25.43 -27.40 -17.18
CA GLU A 128 26.17 -28.34 -18.06
C GLU A 128 26.04 -29.77 -17.56
N GLN A 129 25.93 -29.99 -16.26
CA GLN A 129 25.60 -31.27 -15.61
C GLN A 129 24.08 -31.54 -15.59
N ASP A 130 23.31 -30.89 -16.43
CA ASP A 130 21.85 -31.07 -16.61
C ASP A 130 21.04 -30.83 -15.31
N MET A 131 21.62 -30.10 -14.35
CA MET A 131 20.95 -29.69 -13.10
C MET A 131 20.26 -28.37 -13.29
N THR A 132 18.95 -28.32 -12.93
CA THR A 132 18.17 -27.07 -12.96
C THR A 132 17.85 -26.58 -11.55
N ARG A 133 17.54 -25.28 -11.44
CA ARG A 133 17.04 -24.72 -10.17
C ARG A 133 15.79 -25.45 -9.68
N TYR A 134 14.94 -25.89 -10.62
CA TYR A 134 13.70 -26.59 -10.29
C TYR A 134 13.99 -27.93 -9.63
N ASP A 135 14.93 -28.72 -10.16
CA ASP A 135 15.32 -30.02 -9.61
C ASP A 135 15.84 -29.87 -8.18
N ALA A 136 16.72 -28.87 -7.94
CA ALA A 136 17.23 -28.57 -6.60
C ALA A 136 16.13 -28.21 -5.61
N VAL A 137 15.19 -27.32 -6.01
CA VAL A 137 14.07 -26.90 -5.15
C VAL A 137 13.12 -28.06 -4.88
N ASN A 138 12.83 -28.89 -5.89
CA ASN A 138 11.92 -30.04 -5.77
C ASN A 138 12.47 -31.09 -4.80
N PHE A 139 13.76 -31.35 -4.85
CA PHE A 139 14.40 -32.26 -3.89
C PHE A 139 14.39 -31.67 -2.45
N ILE A 140 14.71 -30.40 -2.28
CA ILE A 140 14.74 -29.74 -0.96
C ILE A 140 13.34 -29.62 -0.33
N ALA A 141 12.32 -29.38 -1.15
CA ALA A 141 10.94 -29.19 -0.68
C ALA A 141 10.16 -30.49 -0.52
N HIS A 142 10.35 -31.45 -1.43
CA HIS A 142 9.49 -32.63 -1.56
C HIS A 142 10.26 -33.95 -1.47
N GLY A 143 11.60 -33.94 -1.43
CA GLY A 143 12.43 -35.17 -1.40
C GLY A 143 12.47 -35.92 -2.74
N VAL A 144 11.92 -35.35 -3.82
CA VAL A 144 11.83 -35.98 -5.13
C VAL A 144 13.17 -35.83 -5.86
N ALA A 145 13.91 -36.93 -6.00
CA ALA A 145 15.19 -36.96 -6.74
C ALA A 145 14.92 -37.13 -8.24
N LYS A 146 15.86 -36.65 -9.09
CA LYS A 146 15.87 -36.88 -10.52
C LYS A 146 16.27 -38.32 -10.84
N ASP A 147 17.09 -38.89 -9.96
CA ASP A 147 17.47 -40.31 -10.01
C ASP A 147 16.69 -41.10 -8.93
N PRO A 148 15.91 -42.13 -9.29
CA PRO A 148 15.10 -42.92 -8.36
C PRO A 148 15.92 -43.63 -7.26
N GLU A 149 17.22 -43.87 -7.43
CA GLU A 149 18.08 -44.53 -6.43
C GLU A 149 18.40 -43.62 -5.22
N TYR A 150 18.23 -42.30 -5.32
CA TYR A 150 18.57 -41.34 -4.27
C TYR A 150 17.38 -40.64 -3.62
N GLY A 151 16.14 -41.09 -3.88
CA GLY A 151 14.93 -40.57 -3.23
C GLY A 151 14.80 -41.03 -1.78
N GLU A 152 14.75 -40.14 -0.79
CA GLU A 152 14.34 -40.46 0.59
C GLU A 152 12.85 -40.72 0.61
N GLU A 153 12.42 -41.94 0.95
CA GLU A 153 11.03 -42.26 1.29
C GLU A 153 10.63 -41.52 2.58
N ARG A 154 10.09 -40.30 2.47
CA ARG A 154 9.32 -39.69 3.54
C ARG A 154 7.84 -39.89 3.27
N HIS A 155 7.23 -40.79 4.01
CA HIS A 155 5.79 -40.87 4.12
C HIS A 155 5.25 -39.53 4.64
N VAL A 156 4.70 -38.72 3.75
CA VAL A 156 3.87 -37.59 4.10
C VAL A 156 2.44 -38.10 4.10
N SER A 157 1.82 -38.17 5.27
CA SER A 157 0.40 -38.48 5.43
C SER A 157 -0.43 -37.44 4.67
N GLY A 158 -1.13 -37.85 3.63
CA GLY A 158 -2.18 -37.06 3.01
C GLY A 158 -2.01 -36.67 1.55
N THR A 159 -1.69 -37.61 0.67
CA THR A 159 -2.05 -37.50 -0.75
C THR A 159 -2.23 -38.89 -1.33
N PRO A 160 -3.30 -39.16 -2.07
CA PRO A 160 -3.50 -40.47 -2.68
C PRO A 160 -2.57 -40.63 -3.88
N ASP A 161 -1.88 -41.76 -3.90
CA ASP A 161 -1.16 -42.32 -5.03
C ASP A 161 -2.11 -42.60 -6.21
N GLY A 162 -1.53 -42.46 -7.40
CA GLY A 162 -2.06 -43.21 -8.50
C GLY A 162 -1.73 -42.67 -9.86
N LEU A 163 -0.68 -43.14 -10.45
CA LEU A 163 -0.58 -43.39 -11.89
C LEU A 163 0.47 -44.48 -12.11
N ASP A 164 0.01 -45.70 -12.16
CA ASP A 164 0.67 -46.72 -12.96
C ASP A 164 -0.33 -47.27 -13.98
N ASP A 165 -0.01 -47.07 -15.24
CA ASP A 165 -0.60 -47.74 -16.38
C ASP A 165 -0.01 -49.16 -16.42
N ASP A 166 -0.80 -50.16 -16.32
CA ASP A 166 -0.98 -51.28 -17.24
C ASP A 166 -1.52 -52.55 -16.51
N LEU A 167 -2.62 -53.09 -17.07
CA LEU A 167 -3.10 -54.46 -17.04
C LEU A 167 -3.67 -55.05 -15.72
N GLY A 168 -4.98 -55.21 -15.72
CA GLY A 168 -5.61 -56.29 -15.00
C GLY A 168 -6.86 -55.98 -14.22
N ILE A 169 -7.98 -56.03 -14.88
CA ILE A 169 -9.37 -56.31 -14.40
C ILE A 169 -9.46 -56.70 -12.92
N THR A 170 -10.03 -55.81 -12.09
CA THR A 170 -10.95 -56.17 -11.01
C THR A 170 -11.96 -55.05 -10.75
N ASP A 171 -13.17 -55.46 -10.61
CA ASP A 171 -14.42 -54.71 -10.39
C ASP A 171 -14.37 -53.78 -9.15
N GLY A 172 -14.89 -52.51 -9.29
CA GLY A 172 -15.56 -51.85 -8.20
C GLY A 172 -14.96 -50.58 -7.59
N GLU A 173 -14.15 -49.76 -8.28
CA GLU A 173 -13.88 -48.37 -7.83
C GLU A 173 -14.59 -47.36 -8.74
N LYS A 174 -15.47 -46.53 -8.17
CA LYS A 174 -16.08 -45.40 -8.86
C LYS A 174 -14.98 -44.47 -9.33
N LYS A 175 -14.72 -44.40 -10.63
CA LYS A 175 -13.93 -43.29 -11.20
C LYS A 175 -14.55 -41.99 -10.77
N GLU A 176 -13.89 -41.24 -9.94
CA GLU A 176 -14.29 -39.85 -9.63
C GLU A 176 -14.49 -39.09 -10.93
N SER A 177 -15.67 -38.48 -11.05
CA SER A 177 -16.07 -37.70 -12.22
C SER A 177 -15.16 -36.45 -12.39
N ALA A 178 -14.89 -36.02 -13.63
CA ALA A 178 -14.15 -34.80 -13.86
C ALA A 178 -14.87 -33.58 -13.26
N LEU A 179 -16.21 -33.63 -13.17
CA LEU A 179 -17.01 -32.61 -12.51
C LEU A 179 -16.76 -32.60 -10.99
N GLU A 180 -16.65 -33.76 -10.35
CA GLU A 180 -16.36 -33.84 -8.91
C GLU A 180 -14.95 -33.35 -8.57
N LYS A 181 -13.98 -33.52 -9.50
CA LYS A 181 -12.59 -33.08 -9.29
C LYS A 181 -12.36 -31.59 -9.53
N TYR A 182 -13.03 -31.01 -10.52
CA TYR A 182 -12.70 -29.67 -11.03
C TYR A 182 -13.85 -28.68 -10.94
N CYS A 183 -15.02 -29.10 -10.46
CA CYS A 183 -16.19 -28.24 -10.30
C CYS A 183 -16.80 -28.41 -8.92
N VAL A 184 -17.41 -27.34 -8.42
CA VAL A 184 -18.20 -27.33 -7.20
C VAL A 184 -19.67 -27.29 -7.58
N ASP A 185 -20.47 -28.26 -7.14
CA ASP A 185 -21.92 -28.26 -7.32
C ASP A 185 -22.58 -27.26 -6.36
N LEU A 186 -23.05 -26.12 -6.91
CA LEU A 186 -23.68 -25.07 -6.11
C LEU A 186 -25.05 -25.48 -5.57
N ASN A 187 -25.74 -26.42 -6.19
CA ASN A 187 -27.02 -26.89 -5.70
C ASN A 187 -26.84 -27.77 -4.47
N VAL A 188 -25.80 -28.60 -4.42
CA VAL A 188 -25.43 -29.38 -3.22
C VAL A 188 -25.05 -28.44 -2.08
N LYS A 189 -24.16 -27.49 -2.35
CA LYS A 189 -23.74 -26.46 -1.40
C LYS A 189 -24.95 -25.68 -0.82
N SER A 190 -25.94 -25.41 -1.67
CA SER A 190 -27.17 -24.74 -1.24
C SER A 190 -28.02 -25.61 -0.31
N ARG A 191 -28.08 -26.93 -0.56
CA ARG A 191 -28.83 -27.88 0.32
C ARG A 191 -28.16 -28.06 1.67
N GLU A 192 -26.84 -27.98 1.72
CA GLU A 192 -26.02 -28.03 2.95
C GLU A 192 -26.13 -26.77 3.79
N GLY A 193 -26.61 -25.66 3.19
CA GLY A 193 -26.76 -24.36 3.87
C GLY A 193 -25.51 -23.47 3.79
N ASP A 194 -24.53 -23.85 2.98
CA ASP A 194 -23.25 -23.15 2.84
C ASP A 194 -23.28 -21.97 1.86
N ILE A 195 -24.49 -21.64 1.36
CA ILE A 195 -24.68 -20.47 0.48
C ILE A 195 -25.45 -19.38 1.22
N ASP A 196 -24.88 -18.20 1.25
CA ASP A 196 -25.48 -17.01 1.83
C ASP A 196 -26.77 -16.58 1.11
N PRO A 197 -27.76 -16.00 1.82
CA PRO A 197 -28.97 -15.51 1.19
C PRO A 197 -28.68 -14.34 0.25
N LEU A 198 -29.14 -14.44 -0.99
CA LEU A 198 -29.06 -13.34 -1.95
C LEU A 198 -30.15 -12.30 -1.64
N ILE A 199 -29.75 -11.06 -1.45
CA ILE A 199 -30.64 -9.94 -1.07
C ILE A 199 -30.44 -8.78 -2.05
N GLY A 200 -31.56 -8.24 -2.57
CA GLY A 200 -31.55 -7.03 -3.38
C GLY A 200 -31.00 -7.19 -4.78
N ARG A 201 -30.94 -8.42 -5.33
CA ARG A 201 -30.46 -8.73 -6.69
C ARG A 201 -31.49 -9.50 -7.51
N ASP A 202 -32.77 -9.33 -7.19
CA ASP A 202 -33.84 -10.07 -7.85
C ASP A 202 -33.94 -9.78 -9.34
N ASN A 203 -33.71 -8.54 -9.75
CA ASN A 203 -33.74 -8.13 -11.16
C ASN A 203 -32.62 -8.79 -11.98
N GLU A 204 -31.41 -8.85 -11.44
CA GLU A 204 -30.26 -9.49 -12.09
C GLU A 204 -30.46 -11.00 -12.21
N VAL A 205 -30.97 -11.66 -11.14
CA VAL A 205 -31.29 -13.09 -11.16
C VAL A 205 -32.42 -13.38 -12.14
N GLU A 206 -33.49 -12.61 -12.14
CA GLU A 206 -34.58 -12.76 -13.11
C GLU A 206 -34.06 -12.62 -14.55
N ARG A 207 -33.16 -11.66 -14.76
CA ARG A 207 -32.51 -11.48 -16.05
C ARG A 207 -31.63 -12.66 -16.45
N CYS A 208 -30.88 -13.26 -15.49
CA CYS A 208 -30.13 -14.50 -15.73
C CYS A 208 -31.06 -15.65 -16.13
N ILE A 209 -32.15 -15.84 -15.42
CA ILE A 209 -33.19 -16.84 -15.73
C ILE A 209 -33.74 -16.65 -17.15
N GLN A 210 -34.13 -15.41 -17.48
CA GLN A 210 -34.64 -15.08 -18.84
C GLN A 210 -33.62 -15.38 -19.95
N VAL A 211 -32.32 -15.13 -19.68
CA VAL A 211 -31.25 -15.40 -20.65
C VAL A 211 -31.04 -16.90 -20.78
N LEU A 212 -30.96 -17.66 -19.69
CA LEU A 212 -30.78 -19.12 -19.71
C LEU A 212 -31.92 -19.87 -20.43
N CYS A 213 -33.14 -19.33 -20.38
CA CYS A 213 -34.32 -19.89 -21.07
C CYS A 213 -34.35 -19.57 -22.56
N ARG A 214 -33.40 -18.79 -23.12
CA ARG A 214 -33.39 -18.45 -24.55
C ARG A 214 -32.90 -19.60 -25.42
N ARG A 215 -33.40 -19.67 -26.64
CA ARG A 215 -32.94 -20.63 -27.67
C ARG A 215 -31.51 -20.32 -28.15
N ARG A 216 -31.14 -19.04 -28.21
CA ARG A 216 -29.81 -18.55 -28.66
C ARG A 216 -29.38 -17.43 -27.77
N LYS A 217 -28.07 -17.21 -27.62
CA LYS A 217 -27.49 -16.27 -26.67
C LYS A 217 -27.99 -16.55 -25.23
N ASN A 218 -27.99 -17.83 -24.89
CA ASN A 218 -28.47 -18.35 -23.61
C ASN A 218 -27.42 -18.39 -22.52
N ASN A 219 -26.28 -17.71 -22.73
CA ASN A 219 -25.18 -17.64 -21.78
C ASN A 219 -25.17 -16.24 -21.15
N PRO A 220 -25.58 -16.05 -19.91
CA PRO A 220 -25.47 -14.77 -19.21
C PRO A 220 -24.00 -14.46 -18.86
N LEU A 221 -23.60 -13.21 -19.03
CA LEU A 221 -22.32 -12.70 -18.62
C LEU A 221 -22.52 -11.52 -17.67
N LEU A 222 -22.21 -11.74 -16.41
CA LEU A 222 -22.27 -10.74 -15.36
C LEU A 222 -21.07 -9.81 -15.47
N VAL A 223 -21.31 -8.53 -15.74
CA VAL A 223 -20.26 -7.53 -15.91
C VAL A 223 -20.44 -6.44 -14.86
N GLY A 224 -19.42 -6.21 -14.05
CA GLY A 224 -19.47 -5.21 -12.98
C GLY A 224 -18.10 -5.06 -12.28
N ASP A 225 -17.96 -4.02 -11.49
CA ASP A 225 -16.73 -3.78 -10.73
C ASP A 225 -16.42 -4.95 -9.75
N PRO A 226 -15.17 -5.12 -9.29
CA PRO A 226 -14.84 -6.06 -8.23
C PRO A 226 -15.64 -5.77 -6.95
N GLY A 227 -16.07 -6.81 -6.23
CA GLY A 227 -16.75 -6.66 -4.95
C GLY A 227 -18.25 -6.28 -4.99
N VAL A 228 -18.88 -6.14 -6.19
CA VAL A 228 -20.31 -5.82 -6.29
C VAL A 228 -21.24 -7.03 -6.09
N GLY A 229 -20.71 -8.23 -5.88
CA GLY A 229 -21.48 -9.45 -5.64
C GLY A 229 -21.88 -10.25 -6.88
N LYS A 230 -21.03 -10.30 -7.93
CA LYS A 230 -21.29 -11.09 -9.16
C LYS A 230 -21.40 -12.58 -8.88
N THR A 231 -20.50 -13.14 -8.09
CA THR A 231 -20.50 -14.58 -7.69
C THR A 231 -21.75 -14.93 -6.89
N ALA A 232 -22.17 -14.04 -5.97
CA ALA A 232 -23.37 -14.22 -5.18
C ALA A 232 -24.65 -14.35 -6.01
N ILE A 233 -24.70 -13.77 -7.23
CA ILE A 233 -25.85 -13.92 -8.14
C ILE A 233 -25.95 -15.35 -8.66
N ALA A 234 -24.82 -16.01 -8.98
CA ALA A 234 -24.81 -17.41 -9.41
C ALA A 234 -25.22 -18.35 -8.26
N GLU A 235 -24.68 -18.12 -7.08
CA GLU A 235 -25.02 -18.84 -5.84
C GLU A 235 -26.51 -18.66 -5.47
N GLY A 236 -27.00 -17.42 -5.54
CA GLY A 236 -28.40 -17.10 -5.30
C GLY A 236 -29.36 -17.75 -6.34
N LEU A 237 -28.93 -17.87 -7.59
CA LEU A 237 -29.69 -18.60 -8.60
C LEU A 237 -29.77 -20.10 -8.27
N ALA A 238 -28.65 -20.74 -7.86
CA ALA A 238 -28.63 -22.12 -7.41
C ALA A 238 -29.59 -22.33 -6.22
N ARG A 239 -29.60 -21.41 -5.26
CA ARG A 239 -30.52 -21.45 -4.13
C ARG A 239 -31.98 -21.32 -4.54
N LYS A 240 -32.34 -20.45 -5.51
CA LYS A 240 -33.70 -20.33 -6.02
C LYS A 240 -34.14 -21.61 -6.77
N ILE A 241 -33.21 -22.28 -7.48
CA ILE A 241 -33.49 -23.58 -8.12
C ILE A 241 -33.80 -24.62 -7.08
N VAL A 242 -32.98 -24.75 -6.04
CA VAL A 242 -33.18 -25.71 -4.94
C VAL A 242 -34.49 -25.44 -4.18
N ALA A 243 -34.86 -24.17 -4.00
CA ALA A 243 -36.09 -23.74 -3.35
C ALA A 243 -37.34 -23.94 -4.22
N GLY A 244 -37.19 -24.27 -5.51
CA GLY A 244 -38.31 -24.39 -6.46
C GLY A 244 -38.91 -23.04 -6.88
N GLU A 245 -38.19 -21.95 -6.75
CA GLU A 245 -38.63 -20.60 -7.09
C GLU A 245 -38.29 -20.21 -8.55
N THR A 246 -37.99 -21.17 -9.40
CA THR A 246 -37.64 -21.00 -10.80
C THR A 246 -38.66 -21.58 -11.74
N PRO A 247 -38.74 -21.10 -13.02
CA PRO A 247 -39.62 -21.73 -14.02
C PRO A 247 -39.31 -23.22 -14.24
N GLU A 248 -40.31 -23.98 -14.67
CA GLU A 248 -40.22 -25.42 -14.95
C GLU A 248 -38.97 -25.82 -15.77
N VAL A 249 -38.61 -25.00 -16.75
CA VAL A 249 -37.43 -25.22 -17.62
C VAL A 249 -36.11 -25.29 -16.89
N LEU A 250 -36.03 -24.71 -15.69
CA LEU A 250 -34.80 -24.65 -14.88
C LEU A 250 -34.96 -25.42 -13.55
N SER A 251 -36.06 -26.10 -13.30
CA SER A 251 -36.34 -26.76 -12.00
C SER A 251 -35.36 -27.88 -11.68
N GLU A 252 -34.85 -28.57 -12.71
CA GLU A 252 -33.87 -29.68 -12.56
C GLU A 252 -32.43 -29.25 -12.87
N THR A 253 -32.23 -27.99 -13.17
CA THR A 253 -30.91 -27.46 -13.56
C THR A 253 -29.94 -27.48 -12.39
N THR A 254 -28.73 -28.02 -12.63
CA THR A 254 -27.63 -28.02 -11.67
C THR A 254 -26.56 -26.98 -12.12
N ILE A 255 -26.10 -26.11 -11.23
CA ILE A 255 -25.05 -25.13 -11.52
C ILE A 255 -23.74 -25.65 -10.97
N PHE A 256 -22.79 -25.89 -11.87
CA PHE A 256 -21.41 -26.29 -11.56
C PHE A 256 -20.49 -25.07 -11.64
N SER A 257 -19.86 -24.70 -10.53
CA SER A 257 -18.85 -23.64 -10.51
C SER A 257 -17.47 -24.22 -10.80
N LEU A 258 -16.81 -23.75 -11.85
CA LEU A 258 -15.48 -24.19 -12.26
C LEU A 258 -14.43 -23.72 -11.28
N ASP A 259 -13.66 -24.66 -10.71
CA ASP A 259 -12.51 -24.33 -9.86
C ASP A 259 -11.24 -24.24 -10.70
N MET A 260 -10.85 -22.99 -11.01
CA MET A 260 -9.62 -22.71 -11.76
C MET A 260 -8.37 -23.15 -11.03
N GLY A 261 -8.38 -23.12 -9.69
CA GLY A 261 -7.28 -23.56 -8.85
C GLY A 261 -7.05 -25.07 -8.99
N ALA A 262 -8.11 -25.86 -8.89
CA ALA A 262 -8.06 -27.31 -9.08
C ALA A 262 -7.64 -27.72 -10.50
N LEU A 263 -8.13 -26.99 -11.51
CA LEU A 263 -7.74 -27.23 -12.91
C LEU A 263 -6.24 -26.97 -13.17
N LEU A 264 -5.66 -25.97 -12.52
CA LEU A 264 -4.26 -25.56 -12.69
C LEU A 264 -3.31 -26.32 -11.76
N ALA A 265 -3.81 -26.85 -10.64
CA ALA A 265 -2.98 -27.57 -9.67
C ALA A 265 -2.28 -28.76 -10.31
N GLY A 266 -0.94 -28.81 -10.22
CA GLY A 266 -0.12 -29.92 -10.73
C GLY A 266 0.00 -30.00 -12.26
N THR A 267 -0.56 -29.05 -13.05
CA THR A 267 -0.34 -29.03 -14.50
C THR A 267 1.09 -28.55 -14.81
N ARG A 268 1.87 -29.38 -15.48
CA ARG A 268 3.23 -29.04 -15.93
C ARG A 268 3.26 -28.51 -17.37
N TYR A 269 2.32 -28.95 -18.18
CA TYR A 269 2.24 -28.64 -19.62
C TYR A 269 0.86 -28.07 -19.96
N ARG A 270 0.82 -27.26 -21.01
CA ARG A 270 -0.41 -26.71 -21.57
C ARG A 270 -1.46 -27.79 -21.91
N GLY A 271 -1.00 -28.98 -22.36
CA GLY A 271 -1.85 -30.10 -22.70
C GLY A 271 -2.67 -30.64 -21.54
N ASP A 272 -2.11 -30.68 -20.35
CA ASP A 272 -2.80 -31.21 -19.14
C ASP A 272 -4.02 -30.39 -18.78
N PHE A 273 -3.91 -29.05 -18.83
CA PHE A 273 -5.03 -28.14 -18.60
C PHE A 273 -6.10 -28.27 -19.67
N GLU A 274 -5.68 -28.33 -20.95
CA GLU A 274 -6.63 -28.48 -22.08
C GLU A 274 -7.36 -29.81 -21.98
N GLU A 275 -6.72 -30.89 -21.61
CA GLU A 275 -7.33 -32.21 -21.41
C GLU A 275 -8.34 -32.22 -20.25
N ARG A 276 -7.98 -31.65 -19.10
CA ARG A 276 -8.88 -31.53 -17.94
C ARG A 276 -10.12 -30.70 -18.26
N LEU A 277 -9.94 -29.51 -18.87
CA LEU A 277 -11.05 -28.67 -19.26
C LEU A 277 -11.94 -29.36 -20.32
N LYS A 278 -11.34 -30.10 -21.25
CA LYS A 278 -12.08 -30.90 -22.24
C LYS A 278 -12.88 -32.03 -21.61
N ALA A 279 -12.32 -32.69 -20.59
CA ALA A 279 -13.04 -33.71 -19.84
C ALA A 279 -14.28 -33.12 -19.12
N VAL A 280 -14.11 -31.98 -18.44
CA VAL A 280 -15.22 -31.25 -17.79
C VAL A 280 -16.31 -30.88 -18.81
N VAL A 281 -15.91 -30.29 -19.95
CA VAL A 281 -16.86 -29.87 -21.00
C VAL A 281 -17.61 -31.10 -21.58
N THR A 282 -16.90 -32.19 -21.82
CA THR A 282 -17.51 -33.42 -22.38
C THR A 282 -18.53 -34.03 -21.41
N GLU A 283 -18.22 -34.02 -20.13
CA GLU A 283 -19.12 -34.53 -19.10
C GLU A 283 -20.34 -33.63 -18.90
N LEU A 284 -20.16 -32.30 -18.94
CA LEU A 284 -21.26 -31.31 -18.92
C LEU A 284 -22.17 -31.44 -20.15
N GLU A 285 -21.62 -31.71 -21.34
CA GLU A 285 -22.42 -31.93 -22.56
C GLU A 285 -23.28 -33.20 -22.51
N ALA A 286 -22.94 -34.16 -21.63
CA ALA A 286 -23.71 -35.35 -21.37
C ALA A 286 -24.84 -35.14 -20.33
N HIS A 287 -24.82 -34.03 -19.61
CA HIS A 287 -25.86 -33.60 -18.67
C HIS A 287 -26.79 -32.59 -19.34
N ASP A 288 -28.02 -32.95 -19.67
CA ASP A 288 -28.98 -32.11 -20.39
C ASP A 288 -29.36 -30.81 -19.65
N ASP A 289 -29.26 -30.76 -18.32
CA ASP A 289 -29.68 -29.65 -17.47
C ASP A 289 -28.55 -29.07 -16.63
N ALA A 290 -27.30 -29.12 -17.11
CA ALA A 290 -26.17 -28.52 -16.44
C ALA A 290 -25.92 -27.08 -16.92
N VAL A 291 -25.50 -26.20 -16.01
CA VAL A 291 -24.99 -24.85 -16.28
C VAL A 291 -23.60 -24.74 -15.68
N LEU A 292 -22.61 -24.39 -16.49
CA LEU A 292 -21.25 -24.13 -16.06
C LEU A 292 -21.12 -22.66 -15.65
N PHE A 293 -20.81 -22.39 -14.38
CA PHE A 293 -20.44 -21.07 -13.92
C PHE A 293 -18.92 -20.92 -13.89
N ILE A 294 -18.42 -19.88 -14.55
CA ILE A 294 -16.99 -19.55 -14.59
C ILE A 294 -16.84 -18.15 -14.00
N ASP A 295 -16.31 -18.09 -12.79
CA ASP A 295 -15.94 -16.81 -12.20
C ASP A 295 -14.67 -16.28 -12.87
N GLU A 296 -14.57 -14.97 -13.00
CA GLU A 296 -13.47 -14.32 -13.72
C GLU A 296 -13.17 -14.98 -15.10
N ILE A 297 -14.20 -15.21 -15.91
CA ILE A 297 -14.11 -15.95 -17.17
C ILE A 297 -13.04 -15.41 -18.13
N HIS A 298 -12.59 -14.18 -17.94
CA HIS A 298 -11.49 -13.58 -18.69
C HIS A 298 -10.14 -14.29 -18.46
N THR A 299 -9.96 -14.96 -17.32
CA THR A 299 -8.75 -15.76 -17.01
C THR A 299 -8.62 -16.96 -17.94
N VAL A 300 -9.75 -17.50 -18.37
CA VAL A 300 -9.84 -18.63 -19.30
C VAL A 300 -9.72 -18.16 -20.76
N ILE A 301 -10.22 -16.97 -21.08
CA ILE A 301 -10.37 -16.47 -22.44
C ILE A 301 -9.21 -15.59 -22.89
N GLY A 302 -8.56 -14.85 -21.99
CA GLY A 302 -7.59 -13.80 -22.31
C GLY A 302 -6.14 -14.11 -22.04
N ALA A 303 -5.84 -15.22 -21.47
CA ALA A 303 -4.50 -15.59 -20.99
C ALA A 303 -3.46 -15.85 -22.13
N GLY A 304 -3.77 -15.58 -23.39
CA GLY A 304 -2.92 -15.93 -24.54
C GLY A 304 -2.08 -14.82 -25.17
N ALA A 305 -2.12 -13.57 -24.71
CA ALA A 305 -1.61 -12.43 -25.48
C ALA A 305 -0.27 -11.82 -25.01
N THR A 306 0.38 -12.35 -23.99
CA THR A 306 1.71 -11.85 -23.57
C THR A 306 2.80 -12.92 -23.74
N SER A 307 3.93 -12.49 -24.28
CA SER A 307 5.14 -13.25 -24.60
C SER A 307 5.57 -14.24 -23.50
N GLY A 308 5.04 -15.47 -23.52
CA GLY A 308 5.41 -16.49 -22.55
C GLY A 308 4.48 -17.68 -22.40
N GLY A 309 3.58 -17.93 -23.36
CA GLY A 309 2.83 -19.20 -23.38
C GLY A 309 1.58 -19.25 -22.51
N ALA A 310 0.83 -18.16 -22.45
CA ALA A 310 -0.44 -18.13 -21.74
C ALA A 310 -1.54 -18.93 -22.45
N MET A 311 -2.35 -19.63 -21.68
CA MET A 311 -3.35 -20.61 -22.09
C MET A 311 -4.56 -19.97 -22.79
N ASP A 312 -4.76 -20.23 -24.09
CA ASP A 312 -5.97 -19.83 -24.79
C ASP A 312 -7.00 -20.96 -24.79
N ALA A 313 -7.68 -21.13 -23.67
CA ALA A 313 -8.76 -22.11 -23.52
C ALA A 313 -10.05 -21.68 -24.27
N SER A 314 -10.09 -20.49 -24.82
CA SER A 314 -11.23 -20.01 -25.60
C SER A 314 -11.51 -20.89 -26.81
N ASN A 315 -10.48 -21.50 -27.37
CA ASN A 315 -10.62 -22.40 -28.54
C ASN A 315 -11.32 -23.73 -28.18
N LEU A 316 -11.26 -24.16 -26.93
CA LEU A 316 -11.97 -25.35 -26.44
C LEU A 316 -13.44 -25.05 -26.13
N LEU A 317 -13.71 -23.87 -25.53
CA LEU A 317 -15.08 -23.48 -25.17
C LEU A 317 -15.90 -23.03 -26.39
N LYS A 318 -15.28 -22.41 -27.40
CA LYS A 318 -15.98 -21.90 -28.61
C LYS A 318 -16.83 -22.94 -29.33
N PRO A 319 -16.36 -24.20 -29.59
CA PRO A 319 -17.18 -25.25 -30.22
C PRO A 319 -18.37 -25.65 -29.34
N ALA A 320 -18.16 -25.90 -28.04
CA ALA A 320 -19.21 -26.28 -27.10
C ALA A 320 -20.31 -25.23 -26.97
N LEU A 321 -19.92 -23.95 -26.86
CA LEU A 321 -20.84 -22.81 -26.86
C LEU A 321 -21.53 -22.61 -28.23
N ALA A 322 -20.89 -23.03 -29.35
CA ALA A 322 -21.46 -22.94 -30.68
C ALA A 322 -22.56 -23.96 -30.88
N GLY A 323 -22.37 -25.16 -30.37
CA GLY A 323 -23.34 -26.27 -30.47
C GLY A 323 -24.63 -26.02 -29.69
N GLY A 324 -24.63 -25.08 -28.75
CA GLY A 324 -25.77 -24.77 -27.86
C GLY A 324 -26.09 -25.86 -26.86
N LYS A 325 -25.23 -26.87 -26.75
CA LYS A 325 -25.34 -27.98 -25.79
C LYS A 325 -24.85 -27.57 -24.39
N LEU A 326 -23.82 -26.74 -24.32
CA LEU A 326 -23.29 -26.21 -23.09
C LEU A 326 -23.93 -24.86 -22.75
N ARG A 327 -24.63 -24.76 -21.63
CA ARG A 327 -25.07 -23.49 -21.06
C ARG A 327 -23.97 -23.00 -20.10
N THR A 328 -23.53 -21.75 -20.30
CA THR A 328 -22.44 -21.19 -19.48
C THR A 328 -22.85 -19.84 -18.92
N MET A 329 -22.62 -19.63 -17.65
CA MET A 329 -22.74 -18.35 -16.98
C MET A 329 -21.33 -17.87 -16.61
N GLY A 330 -21.00 -16.62 -16.91
CA GLY A 330 -19.68 -16.06 -16.60
C GLY A 330 -19.77 -14.79 -15.79
N SER A 331 -18.71 -14.48 -15.05
CA SER A 331 -18.50 -13.18 -14.43
C SER A 331 -17.23 -12.52 -14.97
N THR A 332 -17.21 -11.18 -15.06
CA THR A 332 -16.01 -10.41 -15.44
C THR A 332 -16.14 -8.96 -14.98
N THR A 333 -15.03 -8.20 -15.05
CA THR A 333 -15.10 -6.76 -14.82
C THR A 333 -15.34 -5.98 -16.11
N TYR A 334 -15.65 -4.67 -15.99
CA TYR A 334 -15.83 -3.81 -17.16
C TYR A 334 -14.55 -3.67 -17.98
N GLN A 335 -13.41 -3.69 -17.33
CA GLN A 335 -12.10 -3.53 -17.97
C GLN A 335 -11.77 -4.76 -18.83
N GLU A 336 -11.84 -5.96 -18.25
CA GLU A 336 -11.55 -7.22 -18.92
C GLU A 336 -12.60 -7.53 -20.01
N PHE A 337 -13.87 -7.15 -19.79
CA PHE A 337 -14.91 -7.27 -20.81
C PHE A 337 -14.51 -6.53 -22.09
N ARG A 338 -14.05 -5.26 -21.99
CA ARG A 338 -13.57 -4.48 -23.14
C ARG A 338 -12.32 -5.06 -23.77
N GLN A 339 -11.40 -5.57 -22.93
CA GLN A 339 -10.11 -6.09 -23.42
C GLN A 339 -10.23 -7.43 -24.14
N HIS A 340 -11.08 -8.32 -23.65
CA HIS A 340 -11.15 -9.72 -24.10
C HIS A 340 -12.44 -10.04 -24.86
N PHE A 341 -13.62 -9.68 -24.36
CA PHE A 341 -14.91 -10.05 -24.98
C PHE A 341 -15.33 -9.18 -26.15
N GLU A 342 -15.16 -7.87 -26.08
CA GLU A 342 -15.53 -6.98 -27.18
C GLU A 342 -14.69 -7.20 -28.44
N LYS A 343 -13.44 -7.59 -28.26
CA LYS A 343 -12.52 -7.90 -29.37
C LYS A 343 -12.83 -9.24 -30.02
N ASP A 344 -13.33 -10.23 -29.28
CA ASP A 344 -13.72 -11.55 -29.81
C ASP A 344 -15.21 -11.57 -30.21
N ARG A 345 -15.46 -11.32 -31.49
CA ARG A 345 -16.82 -11.33 -32.07
C ARG A 345 -17.52 -12.69 -31.95
N ALA A 346 -16.78 -13.81 -31.83
CA ALA A 346 -17.36 -15.14 -31.70
C ALA A 346 -17.96 -15.36 -30.32
N LEU A 347 -17.30 -14.89 -29.28
CA LEU A 347 -17.77 -14.96 -27.89
C LEU A 347 -18.88 -13.93 -27.62
N SER A 348 -18.71 -12.67 -28.03
CA SER A 348 -19.68 -11.61 -27.79
C SER A 348 -21.07 -11.89 -28.41
N ARG A 349 -21.14 -12.70 -29.49
CA ARG A 349 -22.41 -13.14 -30.08
C ARG A 349 -23.10 -14.26 -29.30
N ARG A 350 -22.41 -14.96 -28.39
CA ARG A 350 -22.92 -16.09 -27.63
C ARG A 350 -23.32 -15.75 -26.22
N PHE A 351 -22.67 -14.73 -25.67
CA PHE A 351 -22.97 -14.23 -24.33
C PHE A 351 -23.94 -13.04 -24.38
N GLN A 352 -24.80 -12.95 -23.38
CA GLN A 352 -25.65 -11.80 -23.14
C GLN A 352 -25.13 -11.05 -21.92
N LYS A 353 -24.62 -9.85 -22.11
CA LYS A 353 -24.17 -8.97 -21.05
C LYS A 353 -25.32 -8.61 -20.10
N ILE A 354 -25.06 -8.72 -18.80
CA ILE A 354 -25.91 -8.26 -17.71
C ILE A 354 -25.04 -7.37 -16.82
N ASP A 355 -25.39 -6.09 -16.75
CA ASP A 355 -24.65 -5.14 -15.92
C ASP A 355 -25.02 -5.33 -14.45
N VAL A 356 -24.00 -5.47 -13.59
CA VAL A 356 -24.12 -5.59 -12.14
C VAL A 356 -23.52 -4.33 -11.52
N ASN A 357 -24.40 -3.41 -11.16
CA ASN A 357 -24.00 -2.14 -10.56
C ASN A 357 -23.77 -2.27 -9.04
N GLU A 358 -23.01 -1.33 -8.49
CA GLU A 358 -22.84 -1.19 -7.05
C GLU A 358 -24.22 -0.96 -6.38
N PRO A 359 -24.57 -1.69 -5.30
CA PRO A 359 -25.83 -1.50 -4.63
C PRO A 359 -25.91 -0.13 -3.95
N SER A 360 -27.11 0.38 -3.75
CA SER A 360 -27.31 1.58 -2.93
C SER A 360 -26.92 1.32 -1.48
N VAL A 361 -26.60 2.38 -0.73
CA VAL A 361 -26.30 2.27 0.72
C VAL A 361 -27.43 1.56 1.46
N GLU A 362 -28.69 1.85 1.11
CA GLU A 362 -29.86 1.23 1.74
C GLU A 362 -29.94 -0.26 1.44
N ASP A 363 -29.66 -0.66 0.20
CA ASP A 363 -29.66 -2.08 -0.19
C ASP A 363 -28.47 -2.84 0.40
N ALA A 364 -27.31 -2.20 0.47
CA ALA A 364 -26.14 -2.78 1.15
C ALA A 364 -26.42 -3.01 2.66
N VAL A 365 -27.15 -2.10 3.34
CA VAL A 365 -27.59 -2.33 4.73
C VAL A 365 -28.53 -3.54 4.84
N LYS A 366 -29.43 -3.75 3.86
CA LYS A 366 -30.29 -4.95 3.84
C LYS A 366 -29.47 -6.22 3.62
N ILE A 367 -28.49 -6.18 2.70
CA ILE A 367 -27.58 -7.29 2.44
C ILE A 367 -26.83 -7.67 3.73
N LEU A 368 -26.18 -6.72 4.38
CA LEU A 368 -25.43 -6.99 5.60
C LEU A 368 -26.32 -7.51 6.75
N ARG A 369 -27.56 -7.01 6.86
CA ARG A 369 -28.51 -7.54 7.84
C ARG A 369 -28.87 -9.01 7.58
N GLY A 370 -28.93 -9.41 6.32
CA GLY A 370 -29.25 -10.79 5.96
C GLY A 370 -28.11 -11.77 6.20
N ILE A 371 -26.87 -11.35 5.98
CA ILE A 371 -25.68 -12.19 6.20
C ILE A 371 -25.09 -12.07 7.61
N LYS A 372 -25.61 -11.16 8.42
CA LYS A 372 -25.14 -10.84 9.77
C LYS A 372 -24.97 -12.07 10.67
N SER A 373 -25.93 -13.03 10.64
CA SER A 373 -25.94 -14.22 11.49
C SER A 373 -24.70 -15.09 11.26
N TYR A 374 -24.22 -15.23 10.04
CA TYR A 374 -23.05 -16.03 9.72
C TYR A 374 -21.78 -15.47 10.38
N PHE A 375 -21.61 -14.13 10.32
CA PHE A 375 -20.48 -13.45 10.99
C PHE A 375 -20.61 -13.45 12.51
N GLU A 376 -21.83 -13.36 13.04
CA GLU A 376 -22.09 -13.47 14.49
C GLU A 376 -21.72 -14.84 15.03
N ASP A 377 -22.07 -15.91 14.31
CA ASP A 377 -21.75 -17.28 14.68
C ASP A 377 -20.25 -17.56 14.54
N HIS A 378 -19.63 -17.12 13.44
CA HIS A 378 -18.19 -17.29 13.20
C HIS A 378 -17.33 -16.61 14.27
N HIS A 379 -17.61 -15.36 14.61
CA HIS A 379 -16.82 -14.59 15.58
C HIS A 379 -17.33 -14.71 17.02
N SER A 380 -18.44 -15.42 17.27
CA SER A 380 -19.09 -15.52 18.58
C SER A 380 -19.41 -14.14 19.22
N VAL A 381 -19.85 -13.18 18.39
CA VAL A 381 -20.21 -11.82 18.78
C VAL A 381 -21.62 -11.47 18.28
N LYS A 382 -22.17 -10.31 18.70
CA LYS A 382 -23.42 -9.77 18.18
C LYS A 382 -23.19 -8.37 17.66
N TYR A 383 -23.70 -8.09 16.46
CA TYR A 383 -23.65 -6.73 15.90
C TYR A 383 -24.97 -6.00 16.19
N THR A 384 -24.86 -4.75 16.65
CA THR A 384 -26.06 -3.91 16.78
C THR A 384 -26.57 -3.45 15.42
N ALA A 385 -27.85 -3.13 15.30
CA ALA A 385 -28.44 -2.64 14.05
C ALA A 385 -27.76 -1.34 13.58
N ASP A 386 -27.35 -0.50 14.54
CA ASP A 386 -26.64 0.75 14.26
C ASP A 386 -25.20 0.50 13.82
N ALA A 387 -24.54 -0.56 14.33
CA ALA A 387 -23.21 -0.96 13.87
C ALA A 387 -23.24 -1.39 12.39
N ILE A 388 -24.23 -2.21 12.00
CA ILE A 388 -24.40 -2.64 10.60
C ILE A 388 -24.69 -1.44 9.69
N LYS A 389 -25.55 -0.51 10.12
CA LYS A 389 -25.81 0.69 9.34
C LYS A 389 -24.57 1.57 9.22
N SER A 390 -23.85 1.78 10.32
CA SER A 390 -22.63 2.57 10.33
C SER A 390 -21.51 1.93 9.51
N SER A 391 -21.39 0.59 9.49
CA SER A 391 -20.37 -0.08 8.67
C SER A 391 -20.56 0.23 7.18
N VAL A 392 -21.80 0.22 6.69
CA VAL A 392 -22.08 0.54 5.28
C VAL A 392 -21.87 2.03 4.99
N GLU A 393 -22.40 2.91 5.83
CA GLU A 393 -22.28 4.37 5.63
C GLU A 393 -20.82 4.84 5.68
N LEU A 394 -20.04 4.30 6.62
CA LEU A 394 -18.63 4.64 6.77
C LEU A 394 -17.77 3.99 5.69
N ALA A 395 -18.05 2.74 5.29
CA ALA A 395 -17.36 2.11 4.18
C ALA A 395 -17.60 2.87 2.88
N ALA A 396 -18.84 3.22 2.55
CA ALA A 396 -19.18 4.01 1.36
C ALA A 396 -18.51 5.39 1.34
N ARG A 397 -18.24 5.96 2.52
CA ARG A 397 -17.66 7.31 2.66
C ARG A 397 -16.15 7.32 2.64
N TYR A 398 -15.49 6.29 3.21
CA TYR A 398 -14.07 6.33 3.50
C TYR A 398 -13.26 5.24 2.81
N ILE A 399 -13.89 4.14 2.36
CA ILE A 399 -13.21 3.03 1.67
C ILE A 399 -13.57 3.13 0.18
N ASN A 400 -12.72 3.81 -0.60
CA ASN A 400 -12.98 4.08 -2.02
C ASN A 400 -12.32 3.08 -2.98
N ASP A 401 -11.39 2.28 -2.49
CA ASP A 401 -10.65 1.26 -3.25
C ASP A 401 -11.49 0.00 -3.52
N ARG A 402 -12.54 -0.21 -2.74
CA ARG A 402 -13.47 -1.33 -2.87
C ARG A 402 -14.91 -0.85 -2.94
N LYS A 403 -15.75 -1.65 -3.57
CA LYS A 403 -17.16 -1.36 -3.77
C LYS A 403 -18.04 -2.00 -2.71
N LEU A 404 -19.22 -1.41 -2.48
CA LEU A 404 -20.27 -2.06 -1.72
C LEU A 404 -20.82 -3.28 -2.48
N PRO A 405 -21.22 -4.37 -1.79
CA PRO A 405 -21.25 -4.55 -0.33
C PRO A 405 -19.92 -5.04 0.27
N ASP A 406 -18.95 -5.45 -0.56
CA ASP A 406 -17.70 -6.11 -0.15
C ASP A 406 -16.92 -5.28 0.90
N SER A 407 -16.73 -3.97 0.64
CA SER A 407 -16.06 -3.07 1.58
C SER A 407 -16.71 -3.02 2.96
N ALA A 408 -18.03 -3.11 3.03
CA ALA A 408 -18.76 -3.09 4.30
C ALA A 408 -18.78 -4.47 4.99
N ILE A 409 -18.74 -5.56 4.21
CA ILE A 409 -18.56 -6.93 4.71
C ILE A 409 -17.20 -7.04 5.39
N ASP A 410 -16.13 -6.59 4.75
CA ASP A 410 -14.78 -6.56 5.35
C ASP A 410 -14.76 -5.81 6.68
N VAL A 411 -15.47 -4.68 6.78
CA VAL A 411 -15.56 -3.91 8.03
C VAL A 411 -16.21 -4.72 9.16
N ILE A 412 -17.30 -5.42 8.93
CA ILE A 412 -17.94 -6.23 9.97
C ILE A 412 -17.11 -7.45 10.33
N ASP A 413 -16.48 -8.08 9.33
CA ASP A 413 -15.61 -9.24 9.54
C ASP A 413 -14.37 -8.86 10.37
N GLU A 414 -13.66 -7.77 9.99
CA GLU A 414 -12.50 -7.29 10.76
C GLU A 414 -12.90 -6.80 12.16
N ALA A 415 -14.12 -6.22 12.33
CA ALA A 415 -14.61 -5.82 13.64
C ALA A 415 -14.86 -7.02 14.57
N GLY A 416 -15.34 -8.14 14.01
CA GLY A 416 -15.46 -9.41 14.71
C GLY A 416 -14.09 -9.99 15.05
N ALA A 417 -13.21 -10.08 14.07
CA ALA A 417 -11.85 -10.61 14.22
C ALA A 417 -11.02 -9.82 15.25
N ALA A 418 -11.19 -8.49 15.32
CA ALA A 418 -10.50 -7.65 16.28
C ALA A 418 -10.79 -8.04 17.74
N GLN A 419 -11.96 -8.62 18.04
CA GLN A 419 -12.29 -9.09 19.38
C GLN A 419 -11.47 -10.33 19.79
N HIS A 420 -11.04 -11.16 18.83
CA HIS A 420 -10.20 -12.32 19.13
C HIS A 420 -8.78 -11.91 19.58
N LEU A 421 -8.29 -10.75 19.17
CA LEU A 421 -6.99 -10.22 19.60
C LEU A 421 -7.00 -9.69 21.04
N ILE A 422 -8.18 -9.45 21.61
CA ILE A 422 -8.33 -8.96 22.98
C ILE A 422 -8.34 -10.13 23.96
N PRO A 423 -7.66 -10.05 25.11
CA PRO A 423 -7.71 -11.09 26.14
C PRO A 423 -9.14 -11.42 26.54
N ALA A 424 -9.45 -12.71 26.72
CA ALA A 424 -10.82 -13.24 26.90
C ALA A 424 -11.65 -12.49 27.97
N ALA A 425 -10.99 -12.06 29.07
CA ALA A 425 -11.64 -11.32 30.16
C ALA A 425 -12.11 -9.90 29.77
N LYS A 426 -11.58 -9.34 28.66
CA LYS A 426 -11.90 -7.97 28.19
C LYS A 426 -12.65 -7.96 26.85
N ARG A 427 -12.93 -9.12 26.26
CA ARG A 427 -13.67 -9.24 24.99
C ARG A 427 -15.11 -8.74 25.14
N ARG A 428 -15.52 -7.94 24.20
CA ARG A 428 -16.91 -7.49 24.11
C ARG A 428 -17.72 -8.52 23.29
N LYS A 429 -18.83 -8.95 23.82
CA LYS A 429 -19.75 -9.83 23.10
C LYS A 429 -20.66 -9.10 22.12
N THR A 430 -20.71 -7.77 22.21
CA THR A 430 -21.55 -6.93 21.33
C THR A 430 -20.67 -5.86 20.70
N ILE A 431 -20.72 -5.77 19.38
CA ILE A 431 -20.03 -4.78 18.56
C ILE A 431 -21.00 -3.64 18.26
N GLY A 432 -20.60 -2.43 18.65
CA GLY A 432 -21.35 -1.19 18.42
C GLY A 432 -20.65 -0.30 17.39
N ILE A 433 -21.14 0.95 17.29
CA ILE A 433 -20.63 1.96 16.36
C ILE A 433 -19.13 2.23 16.60
N LYS A 434 -18.69 2.30 17.85
CA LYS A 434 -17.29 2.64 18.18
C LYS A 434 -16.26 1.62 17.67
N GLU A 435 -16.61 0.35 17.75
CA GLU A 435 -15.76 -0.73 17.25
C GLU A 435 -15.67 -0.65 15.72
N VAL A 436 -16.78 -0.40 15.04
CA VAL A 436 -16.84 -0.20 13.59
C VAL A 436 -16.02 1.03 13.17
N GLU A 437 -16.20 2.17 13.87
CA GLU A 437 -15.42 3.39 13.61
C GLU A 437 -13.91 3.14 13.74
N ALA A 438 -13.48 2.39 14.75
CA ALA A 438 -12.08 2.07 14.95
C ALA A 438 -11.49 1.19 13.81
N VAL A 439 -12.28 0.24 13.31
CA VAL A 439 -11.89 -0.61 12.18
C VAL A 439 -11.84 0.18 10.89
N VAL A 440 -12.87 0.97 10.58
CA VAL A 440 -12.87 1.83 9.38
C VAL A 440 -11.69 2.81 9.41
N ALA A 441 -11.41 3.40 10.59
CA ALA A 441 -10.26 4.28 10.74
C ALA A 441 -8.94 3.58 10.37
N LYS A 442 -8.79 2.31 10.75
CA LYS A 442 -7.60 1.52 10.46
C LYS A 442 -7.52 1.13 8.98
N ILE A 443 -8.63 0.64 8.39
CA ILE A 443 -8.68 0.25 6.97
C ILE A 443 -8.43 1.46 6.07
N ALA A 444 -9.15 2.55 6.31
CA ALA A 444 -9.06 3.78 5.53
C ALA A 444 -7.83 4.65 5.88
N ARG A 445 -6.99 4.20 6.83
CA ARG A 445 -5.81 4.93 7.32
C ARG A 445 -6.10 6.35 7.79
N ILE A 446 -7.22 6.52 8.50
CA ILE A 446 -7.69 7.79 9.03
C ILE A 446 -7.52 7.79 10.55
N PRO A 447 -7.19 8.93 11.17
CA PRO A 447 -7.23 9.02 12.63
C PRO A 447 -8.62 8.67 13.16
N PRO A 448 -8.74 7.85 14.22
CA PRO A 448 -10.03 7.42 14.76
C PRO A 448 -10.97 8.60 15.15
N LYS A 449 -10.38 9.74 15.53
CA LYS A 449 -11.12 10.97 15.85
C LYS A 449 -11.87 11.59 14.66
N SER A 450 -11.39 11.36 13.43
CA SER A 450 -12.03 11.90 12.21
C SER A 450 -13.23 11.07 11.75
N VAL A 451 -13.40 9.86 12.26
CA VAL A 451 -14.52 8.97 11.95
C VAL A 451 -15.65 9.10 12.97
N SER A 452 -15.31 9.51 14.20
CA SER A 452 -16.26 9.66 15.30
C SER A 452 -17.00 11.01 15.27
N LYS A 453 -18.13 11.10 15.96
CA LYS A 453 -18.90 12.35 16.17
C LYS A 453 -18.12 13.48 16.87
N ASP A 454 -16.91 13.21 17.38
CA ASP A 454 -16.00 14.19 18.01
C ASP A 454 -15.40 15.18 16.99
N ASP A 455 -15.54 14.94 15.68
CA ASP A 455 -15.11 15.87 14.62
C ASP A 455 -15.77 17.27 14.78
N ALA A 456 -16.99 17.33 15.26
CA ALA A 456 -17.69 18.59 15.52
C ALA A 456 -17.02 19.43 16.63
N VAL A 457 -16.41 18.80 17.64
CA VAL A 457 -15.70 19.50 18.72
C VAL A 457 -14.36 20.03 18.20
N VAL A 458 -13.62 19.21 17.44
CA VAL A 458 -12.35 19.61 16.82
C VAL A 458 -12.57 20.80 15.88
N LEU A 459 -13.62 20.76 15.05
CA LEU A 459 -13.94 21.85 14.12
C LEU A 459 -14.41 23.11 14.84
N ARG A 460 -15.12 23.00 15.98
CA ARG A 460 -15.52 24.15 16.80
C ARG A 460 -14.30 24.88 17.33
N ASP A 461 -13.32 24.13 17.85
CA ASP A 461 -12.15 24.66 18.52
C ASP A 461 -10.97 24.93 17.57
N LEU A 462 -11.13 24.62 16.26
CA LEU A 462 -10.09 24.74 15.23
C LEU A 462 -9.44 26.13 15.20
N GLU A 463 -10.26 27.18 15.17
CA GLU A 463 -9.79 28.56 15.12
C GLU A 463 -8.97 28.92 16.37
N THR A 464 -9.46 28.58 17.55
CA THR A 464 -8.77 28.84 18.80
C THR A 464 -7.47 28.07 18.91
N SER A 465 -7.44 26.82 18.45
CA SER A 465 -6.26 25.98 18.44
C SER A 465 -5.18 26.53 17.50
N LEU A 466 -5.55 26.96 16.30
CA LEU A 466 -4.61 27.57 15.36
C LEU A 466 -4.07 28.92 15.86
N LYS A 467 -4.92 29.79 16.44
CA LYS A 467 -4.50 31.08 17.01
C LYS A 467 -3.55 30.94 18.20
N ARG A 468 -3.60 29.84 18.96
CA ARG A 468 -2.64 29.55 20.04
C ARG A 468 -1.23 29.31 19.57
N VAL A 469 -1.07 28.82 18.35
CA VAL A 469 0.23 28.36 17.82
C VAL A 469 0.76 29.27 16.72
N VAL A 470 -0.10 29.91 15.94
CA VAL A 470 0.25 30.82 14.86
C VAL A 470 -0.18 32.23 15.25
N PHE A 471 0.80 33.12 15.39
CA PHE A 471 0.59 34.49 15.86
C PHE A 471 0.48 35.48 14.72
N GLY A 472 -0.40 36.49 14.88
CA GLY A 472 -0.51 37.64 14.00
C GLY A 472 -1.14 37.40 12.64
N GLN A 473 -1.84 36.25 12.47
CA GLN A 473 -2.55 35.92 11.24
C GLN A 473 -4.04 35.61 11.51
N ASP A 474 -4.63 36.33 12.47
CA ASP A 474 -5.99 36.04 12.95
C ASP A 474 -7.03 36.02 11.82
N LYS A 475 -7.00 37.02 10.93
CA LYS A 475 -7.90 37.09 9.77
C LYS A 475 -7.75 35.93 8.81
N ALA A 476 -6.51 35.50 8.56
CA ALA A 476 -6.24 34.36 7.70
C ALA A 476 -6.76 33.04 8.34
N ILE A 477 -6.57 32.87 9.64
CA ILE A 477 -7.06 31.71 10.41
C ILE A 477 -8.59 31.70 10.46
N GLU A 478 -9.24 32.83 10.66
CA GLU A 478 -10.71 32.95 10.65
C GLU A 478 -11.30 32.55 9.29
N ALA A 479 -10.73 33.10 8.21
CA ALA A 479 -11.15 32.77 6.84
C ALA A 479 -10.99 31.28 6.54
N LEU A 480 -9.81 30.70 6.89
CA LEU A 480 -9.53 29.28 6.70
C LEU A 480 -10.48 28.39 7.52
N SER A 481 -10.66 28.71 8.80
CA SER A 481 -11.51 27.93 9.70
C SER A 481 -12.99 27.97 9.25
N SER A 482 -13.46 29.11 8.78
CA SER A 482 -14.83 29.28 8.24
C SER A 482 -15.01 28.45 6.97
N ALA A 483 -14.06 28.48 6.06
CA ALA A 483 -14.10 27.73 4.81
C ALA A 483 -14.08 26.20 5.05
N ILE A 484 -13.26 25.73 5.99
CA ILE A 484 -13.21 24.31 6.38
C ILE A 484 -14.51 23.88 7.05
N LYS A 485 -15.09 24.70 7.94
CA LYS A 485 -16.38 24.41 8.59
C LYS A 485 -17.50 24.30 7.56
N LEU A 486 -17.53 25.18 6.56
CA LEU A 486 -18.50 25.15 5.47
C LEU A 486 -18.39 23.85 4.66
N ALA A 487 -17.17 23.47 4.29
CA ALA A 487 -16.91 22.25 3.55
C ALA A 487 -17.31 20.97 4.31
N ARG A 488 -17.02 20.93 5.61
CA ARG A 488 -17.35 19.78 6.48
C ARG A 488 -18.84 19.72 6.86
N ALA A 489 -19.56 20.83 6.78
CA ALA A 489 -21.02 20.86 6.98
C ALA A 489 -21.81 20.19 5.83
N GLY A 490 -21.14 19.69 4.79
CA GLY A 490 -21.80 19.02 3.66
C GLY A 490 -22.38 19.96 2.62
N LEU A 491 -22.06 21.25 2.67
CA LEU A 491 -22.56 22.28 1.73
C LEU A 491 -21.69 22.41 0.48
N ARG A 492 -20.77 21.48 0.26
CA ARG A 492 -19.89 21.40 -0.92
C ARG A 492 -20.42 20.38 -1.94
N GLU A 493 -19.91 20.45 -3.17
CA GLU A 493 -20.14 19.45 -4.18
C GLU A 493 -19.40 18.13 -3.78
N PRO A 494 -20.08 16.97 -3.80
CA PRO A 494 -19.50 15.71 -3.32
C PRO A 494 -18.26 15.24 -4.09
N GLU A 495 -18.14 15.68 -5.34
CA GLU A 495 -17.07 15.24 -6.27
C GLU A 495 -15.78 16.05 -6.16
N LYS A 496 -15.76 17.15 -5.38
CA LYS A 496 -14.58 18.01 -5.23
C LYS A 496 -13.78 17.73 -3.96
N PRO A 497 -12.49 18.15 -3.87
CA PRO A 497 -11.70 18.11 -2.63
C PRO A 497 -12.37 18.83 -1.45
N ILE A 498 -11.93 18.55 -0.22
CA ILE A 498 -12.48 19.22 1.00
C ILE A 498 -12.39 20.73 0.88
N GLY A 499 -11.31 21.25 0.28
CA GLY A 499 -11.17 22.66 -0.01
C GLY A 499 -9.87 22.94 -0.75
N ASN A 500 -9.92 23.95 -1.60
CA ASN A 500 -8.83 24.41 -2.46
C ASN A 500 -8.45 25.84 -2.06
N TYR A 501 -7.38 26.00 -1.30
CA TYR A 501 -7.01 27.27 -0.68
C TYR A 501 -5.70 27.80 -1.26
N LEU A 502 -5.67 29.07 -1.62
CA LEU A 502 -4.46 29.79 -1.99
C LEU A 502 -4.01 30.71 -0.87
N PHE A 503 -2.87 30.45 -0.26
CA PHE A 503 -2.25 31.29 0.76
C PHE A 503 -1.31 32.29 0.08
N ALA A 504 -1.72 33.53 0.00
CA ALA A 504 -0.97 34.61 -0.63
C ALA A 504 -0.32 35.53 0.40
N GLY A 505 0.89 36.00 0.15
CA GLY A 505 1.56 36.94 1.02
C GLY A 505 3.08 36.77 1.07
N PRO A 506 3.81 37.65 1.79
CA PRO A 506 5.27 37.68 1.86
C PRO A 506 5.86 36.36 2.38
N THR A 507 7.13 36.13 2.09
CA THR A 507 7.88 34.98 2.61
C THR A 507 8.07 35.14 4.13
N GLY A 508 8.01 34.01 4.87
CA GLY A 508 8.31 33.97 6.31
C GLY A 508 7.26 34.58 7.23
N VAL A 509 6.01 34.71 6.77
CA VAL A 509 4.87 35.20 7.59
C VAL A 509 4.05 34.07 8.24
N GLY A 510 4.37 32.80 7.97
CA GLY A 510 3.73 31.65 8.62
C GLY A 510 2.79 30.82 7.75
N LYS A 511 2.76 31.00 6.41
CA LYS A 511 1.88 30.23 5.50
C LYS A 511 2.03 28.72 5.66
N THR A 512 3.25 28.21 5.56
CA THR A 512 3.58 26.77 5.71
C THR A 512 3.30 26.29 7.14
N GLU A 513 3.49 27.15 8.16
CA GLU A 513 3.22 26.78 9.55
C GLU A 513 1.72 26.62 9.82
N VAL A 514 0.86 27.47 9.22
CA VAL A 514 -0.60 27.29 9.31
C VAL A 514 -1.03 25.97 8.71
N ALA A 515 -0.50 25.59 7.53
CA ALA A 515 -0.80 24.30 6.90
C ALA A 515 -0.39 23.12 7.79
N LYS A 516 0.81 23.21 8.39
CA LYS A 516 1.31 22.19 9.32
C LYS A 516 0.42 22.06 10.55
N GLN A 517 0.10 23.18 11.20
CA GLN A 517 -0.74 23.17 12.40
C GLN A 517 -2.19 22.78 12.10
N LEU A 518 -2.68 23.04 10.89
CA LEU A 518 -3.96 22.53 10.43
C LEU A 518 -3.96 20.99 10.36
N ALA A 519 -2.93 20.41 9.74
CA ALA A 519 -2.78 18.96 9.65
C ALA A 519 -2.69 18.33 11.04
N ASP A 520 -1.85 18.88 11.93
CA ASP A 520 -1.70 18.44 13.32
C ASP A 520 -3.04 18.53 14.09
N THR A 521 -3.81 19.62 13.93
CA THR A 521 -5.10 19.83 14.63
C THR A 521 -6.19 18.89 14.11
N LEU A 522 -6.23 18.66 12.79
CA LEU A 522 -7.15 17.70 12.17
C LEU A 522 -6.71 16.25 12.41
N GLY A 523 -5.47 16.03 12.86
CA GLY A 523 -4.89 14.72 13.07
C GLY A 523 -4.64 13.95 11.77
N VAL A 524 -4.37 14.64 10.67
CA VAL A 524 -4.08 14.05 9.35
C VAL A 524 -2.64 14.33 8.93
N GLU A 525 -2.14 13.55 7.98
CA GLU A 525 -0.77 13.73 7.46
C GLU A 525 -0.65 15.00 6.63
N LEU A 526 0.54 15.63 6.68
CA LEU A 526 0.92 16.75 5.83
C LEU A 526 1.82 16.26 4.70
N LEU A 527 1.31 16.23 3.48
CA LEU A 527 2.09 16.00 2.28
C LEU A 527 2.55 17.33 1.72
N ARG A 528 3.87 17.54 1.61
CA ARG A 528 4.44 18.80 1.14
C ARG A 528 5.28 18.58 -0.11
N PHE A 529 5.00 19.39 -1.15
CA PHE A 529 5.78 19.47 -2.38
C PHE A 529 6.21 20.91 -2.62
N ASP A 530 7.50 21.12 -2.84
CA ASP A 530 8.06 22.42 -3.20
C ASP A 530 8.05 22.56 -4.73
N MET A 531 7.28 23.49 -5.25
CA MET A 531 7.11 23.67 -6.69
C MET A 531 8.36 24.21 -7.39
N SER A 532 9.34 24.67 -6.64
CA SER A 532 10.64 25.00 -7.21
C SER A 532 11.40 23.79 -7.78
N GLU A 533 11.07 22.57 -7.33
CA GLU A 533 11.61 21.32 -7.87
C GLU A 533 10.92 20.88 -9.18
N TYR A 534 9.75 21.48 -9.49
CA TYR A 534 8.88 21.12 -10.62
C TYR A 534 8.74 22.24 -11.64
N MET A 535 9.82 22.99 -11.86
CA MET A 535 9.87 24.08 -12.84
C MET A 535 9.99 23.58 -14.28
N GLU A 536 10.56 22.38 -14.47
CA GLU A 536 10.81 21.80 -15.77
C GLU A 536 9.81 20.69 -16.10
N LYS A 537 9.47 20.54 -17.39
CA LYS A 537 8.47 19.59 -17.85
C LYS A 537 8.76 18.13 -17.44
N HIS A 538 10.02 17.71 -17.49
CA HIS A 538 10.39 16.35 -17.08
C HIS A 538 10.26 16.12 -15.57
N ALA A 539 10.36 17.16 -14.76
CA ALA A 539 10.14 17.05 -13.33
C ALA A 539 8.67 16.84 -12.99
N VAL A 540 7.74 17.35 -13.81
CA VAL A 540 6.29 17.12 -13.62
C VAL A 540 5.92 15.64 -13.75
N SER A 541 6.60 14.89 -14.62
CA SER A 541 6.38 13.44 -14.75
C SER A 541 6.70 12.68 -13.46
N ARG A 542 7.53 13.20 -12.56
CA ARG A 542 7.74 12.58 -11.24
C ARG A 542 6.55 12.74 -10.30
N LEU A 543 5.68 13.74 -10.53
CA LEU A 543 4.47 13.91 -9.72
C LEU A 543 3.38 12.89 -10.06
N ILE A 544 3.19 12.59 -11.35
CA ILE A 544 2.07 11.78 -11.86
C ILE A 544 2.50 10.49 -12.57
N GLY A 545 3.79 10.14 -12.51
CA GLY A 545 4.39 9.02 -13.23
C GLY A 545 4.88 9.38 -14.63
N ALA A 546 5.80 8.58 -15.17
CA ALA A 546 6.31 8.76 -16.52
C ALA A 546 5.37 8.10 -17.55
N PRO A 547 5.18 8.68 -18.76
CA PRO A 547 4.41 8.05 -19.82
C PRO A 547 5.04 6.73 -20.27
N PRO A 548 4.26 5.77 -20.80
CA PRO A 548 4.77 4.53 -21.36
C PRO A 548 5.87 4.78 -22.40
N GLY A 549 6.99 4.05 -22.26
CA GLY A 549 8.16 4.15 -23.13
C GLY A 549 9.27 5.09 -22.64
N TYR A 550 9.09 5.78 -21.51
CA TYR A 550 10.16 6.57 -20.88
C TYR A 550 10.80 5.80 -19.72
N VAL A 551 12.07 6.11 -19.42
CA VAL A 551 12.80 5.54 -18.29
C VAL A 551 12.09 5.90 -16.99
N GLY A 552 11.77 4.87 -16.16
CA GLY A 552 11.02 5.07 -14.91
C GLY A 552 9.49 4.93 -15.05
N PHE A 553 8.97 4.43 -16.17
CA PHE A 553 7.54 4.17 -16.38
C PHE A 553 6.92 3.28 -15.28
N ASP A 554 7.67 2.29 -14.76
CA ASP A 554 7.21 1.39 -13.69
C ASP A 554 7.16 2.08 -12.30
N GLN A 555 7.70 3.30 -12.17
CA GLN A 555 7.64 4.06 -10.94
C GLN A 555 6.38 4.92 -10.93
N GLY A 556 5.56 4.77 -9.89
CA GLY A 556 4.39 5.62 -9.65
C GLY A 556 4.75 7.09 -9.49
N GLY A 557 3.78 7.97 -9.61
CA GLY A 557 4.00 9.40 -9.36
C GLY A 557 4.06 9.71 -7.87
N MET A 558 5.00 10.55 -7.46
CA MET A 558 5.18 10.90 -6.03
C MET A 558 3.92 11.52 -5.41
N LEU A 559 3.18 12.32 -6.17
CA LEU A 559 1.91 12.91 -5.72
C LEU A 559 0.80 11.86 -5.63
N THR A 560 0.66 11.05 -6.67
CA THR A 560 -0.38 10.02 -6.74
C THR A 560 -0.16 8.93 -5.70
N ASP A 561 1.07 8.46 -5.52
CA ASP A 561 1.41 7.47 -4.49
C ASP A 561 1.28 8.04 -3.07
N GLY A 562 1.67 9.29 -2.86
CA GLY A 562 1.52 9.95 -1.56
C GLY A 562 0.05 10.07 -1.13
N ILE A 563 -0.84 10.44 -2.05
CA ILE A 563 -2.28 10.53 -1.77
C ILE A 563 -2.90 9.14 -1.59
N ASP A 564 -2.48 8.14 -2.35
CA ASP A 564 -2.98 6.78 -2.20
C ASP A 564 -2.58 6.16 -0.84
N GLN A 565 -1.38 6.49 -0.36
CA GLN A 565 -0.93 6.09 0.99
C GLN A 565 -1.65 6.86 2.10
N HIS A 566 -2.00 8.13 1.86
CA HIS A 566 -2.64 9.03 2.81
C HIS A 566 -3.86 9.72 2.18
N PRO A 567 -4.99 8.99 1.96
CA PRO A 567 -6.16 9.54 1.27
C PRO A 567 -6.82 10.71 2.01
N HIS A 568 -6.58 10.81 3.31
CA HIS A 568 -7.01 11.93 4.16
C HIS A 568 -5.78 12.71 4.62
N CYS A 569 -5.46 13.78 3.92
CA CYS A 569 -4.28 14.59 4.22
C CYS A 569 -4.49 16.06 3.94
N VAL A 570 -3.58 16.88 4.44
CA VAL A 570 -3.37 18.24 3.97
C VAL A 570 -2.27 18.20 2.91
N LEU A 571 -2.61 18.49 1.67
CA LEU A 571 -1.66 18.60 0.57
C LEU A 571 -1.20 20.04 0.46
N LEU A 572 0.07 20.29 0.72
CA LEU A 572 0.71 21.62 0.63
C LEU A 572 1.60 21.68 -0.60
N LEU A 573 1.24 22.52 -1.56
CA LEU A 573 2.06 22.87 -2.70
C LEU A 573 2.68 24.25 -2.45
N ASP A 574 3.98 24.27 -2.16
CA ASP A 574 4.69 25.50 -1.76
C ASP A 574 5.27 26.21 -3.00
N GLU A 575 5.22 27.54 -3.03
CA GLU A 575 5.76 28.41 -4.10
C GLU A 575 5.18 28.13 -5.50
N MET A 576 3.86 28.10 -5.62
CA MET A 576 3.13 27.79 -6.86
C MET A 576 3.52 28.63 -8.07
N GLU A 577 3.91 29.88 -7.87
CA GLU A 577 4.38 30.77 -8.97
C GLU A 577 5.61 30.25 -9.71
N LYS A 578 6.31 29.25 -9.16
CA LYS A 578 7.48 28.62 -9.79
C LYS A 578 7.14 27.35 -10.56
N ALA A 579 5.94 26.82 -10.40
CA ALA A 579 5.52 25.57 -11.02
C ALA A 579 5.47 25.66 -12.54
N HIS A 580 5.81 24.56 -13.22
CA HIS A 580 5.59 24.44 -14.66
C HIS A 580 4.07 24.55 -15.00
N PRO A 581 3.67 25.13 -16.15
CA PRO A 581 2.26 25.24 -16.55
C PRO A 581 1.48 23.93 -16.52
N ASP A 582 2.10 22.78 -16.79
CA ASP A 582 1.44 21.48 -16.76
C ASP A 582 0.95 21.09 -15.36
N VAL A 583 1.61 21.60 -14.28
CA VAL A 583 1.15 21.38 -12.90
C VAL A 583 -0.21 22.04 -12.68
N TYR A 584 -0.43 23.22 -13.23
CA TYR A 584 -1.73 23.90 -13.14
C TYR A 584 -2.83 23.09 -13.82
N ASN A 585 -2.55 22.47 -14.98
CA ASN A 585 -3.51 21.62 -15.70
C ASN A 585 -3.90 20.40 -14.86
N ILE A 586 -2.94 19.78 -14.18
CA ILE A 586 -3.18 18.65 -13.26
C ILE A 586 -4.07 19.10 -12.10
N LEU A 587 -3.77 20.26 -11.50
CA LEU A 587 -4.54 20.79 -10.38
C LEU A 587 -5.96 21.21 -10.77
N LEU A 588 -6.16 21.71 -11.98
CA LEU A 588 -7.50 22.00 -12.50
C LEU A 588 -8.36 20.72 -12.53
N GLN A 589 -7.80 19.61 -12.99
CA GLN A 589 -8.50 18.32 -12.98
C GLN A 589 -8.83 17.85 -11.55
N VAL A 590 -7.88 17.99 -10.61
CA VAL A 590 -8.09 17.65 -9.21
C VAL A 590 -9.18 18.51 -8.58
N MET A 591 -9.15 19.82 -8.80
CA MET A 591 -10.12 20.77 -8.21
C MET A 591 -11.53 20.60 -8.77
N ASP A 592 -11.69 20.19 -10.04
CA ASP A 592 -13.01 20.01 -10.67
C ASP A 592 -13.65 18.65 -10.36
N HIS A 593 -12.84 17.59 -10.41
CA HIS A 593 -13.37 16.22 -10.36
C HIS A 593 -12.94 15.45 -9.09
N GLY A 594 -12.09 16.02 -8.26
CA GLY A 594 -11.57 15.35 -7.05
C GLY A 594 -10.83 14.04 -7.35
N LYS A 595 -10.41 13.83 -8.59
CA LYS A 595 -9.72 12.62 -9.05
C LYS A 595 -8.63 12.98 -10.03
N LEU A 596 -7.54 12.22 -9.99
CA LEU A 596 -6.44 12.34 -10.92
C LEU A 596 -6.09 10.96 -11.47
N THR A 597 -6.07 10.83 -12.79
CA THR A 597 -5.61 9.60 -13.43
C THR A 597 -4.13 9.75 -13.79
N ASP A 598 -3.29 8.84 -13.30
CA ASP A 598 -1.88 8.79 -13.61
C ASP A 598 -1.63 8.28 -15.05
N HIS A 599 -0.40 8.32 -15.50
CA HIS A 599 -0.04 7.83 -16.83
C HIS A 599 -0.18 6.31 -16.98
N ASN A 600 -0.29 5.56 -15.88
CA ASN A 600 -0.54 4.11 -15.87
C ASN A 600 -2.04 3.78 -15.94
N GLY A 601 -2.91 4.79 -15.99
CA GLY A 601 -4.37 4.62 -15.99
C GLY A 601 -4.97 4.41 -14.61
N ARG A 602 -4.19 4.51 -13.53
CA ARG A 602 -4.67 4.42 -12.16
C ARG A 602 -5.32 5.74 -11.75
N THR A 603 -6.53 5.68 -11.24
CA THR A 603 -7.26 6.86 -10.76
C THR A 603 -7.10 6.99 -9.25
N VAL A 604 -6.56 8.12 -8.80
CA VAL A 604 -6.35 8.45 -7.38
C VAL A 604 -7.39 9.47 -6.93
N ASP A 605 -7.93 9.28 -5.73
CA ASP A 605 -9.04 10.06 -5.17
C ASP A 605 -8.56 11.19 -4.25
N PHE A 606 -8.88 12.42 -4.59
CA PHE A 606 -8.53 13.63 -3.84
C PHE A 606 -9.72 14.24 -3.06
N ARG A 607 -10.90 13.61 -3.08
CA ARG A 607 -12.12 14.17 -2.45
C ARG A 607 -11.99 14.39 -0.94
N ASN A 608 -11.10 13.67 -0.29
CA ASN A 608 -10.85 13.80 1.15
C ASN A 608 -9.58 14.60 1.48
N VAL A 609 -9.00 15.28 0.49
CA VAL A 609 -7.79 16.09 0.63
C VAL A 609 -8.15 17.55 0.88
N VAL A 610 -7.40 18.21 1.76
CA VAL A 610 -7.38 19.66 1.89
C VAL A 610 -6.22 20.19 1.08
N LEU A 611 -6.49 20.80 -0.09
CA LEU A 611 -5.46 21.33 -0.96
C LEU A 611 -5.09 22.77 -0.55
N ILE A 612 -3.85 22.98 -0.15
CA ILE A 612 -3.30 24.28 0.19
C ILE A 612 -2.15 24.59 -0.76
N MET A 613 -2.24 25.71 -1.42
CA MET A 613 -1.22 26.24 -2.30
C MET A 613 -0.66 27.52 -1.70
N THR A 614 0.66 27.72 -1.71
CA THR A 614 1.24 28.99 -1.27
C THR A 614 1.79 29.78 -2.44
N SER A 615 1.71 31.09 -2.35
CA SER A 615 2.32 32.00 -3.30
C SER A 615 2.92 33.22 -2.61
N ASN A 616 4.03 33.70 -3.17
CA ASN A 616 4.66 34.95 -2.79
C ASN A 616 4.29 36.11 -3.75
N ALA A 617 3.33 35.85 -4.65
CA ALA A 617 2.81 36.89 -5.56
C ALA A 617 2.26 38.09 -4.74
N GLY A 618 2.57 39.28 -5.14
CA GLY A 618 2.23 40.53 -4.42
C GLY A 618 3.25 40.99 -3.37
N ALA A 619 4.14 40.13 -2.90
CA ALA A 619 5.16 40.50 -1.91
C ALA A 619 6.10 41.58 -2.38
N ALA A 620 6.45 41.62 -3.67
CA ALA A 620 7.32 42.63 -4.28
C ALA A 620 6.63 44.01 -4.42
N GLU A 621 5.32 44.02 -4.63
CA GLU A 621 4.51 45.22 -4.73
C GLU A 621 4.23 45.84 -3.35
N GLN A 622 4.01 45.01 -2.34
CA GLN A 622 3.96 45.47 -0.94
C GLN A 622 5.28 46.00 -0.41
N ALA A 623 6.42 45.66 -1.04
CA ALA A 623 7.75 46.14 -0.63
C ALA A 623 8.08 47.52 -1.22
N LYS A 624 7.39 48.00 -2.26
CA LYS A 624 7.57 49.35 -2.80
C LYS A 624 6.99 50.35 -1.82
N GLU A 625 7.83 51.22 -1.28
CA GLU A 625 7.36 52.35 -0.47
C GLU A 625 6.46 53.24 -1.34
N ALA A 626 5.26 53.53 -0.86
CA ALA A 626 4.32 54.37 -1.57
C ALA A 626 4.92 55.78 -1.69
N ILE A 627 5.35 56.17 -2.88
CA ILE A 627 5.67 57.52 -3.24
C ILE A 627 4.35 58.17 -3.66
N GLY A 628 3.66 58.83 -2.73
CA GLY A 628 2.41 59.56 -3.03
C GLY A 628 1.42 59.59 -1.88
N PHE A 629 0.69 60.71 -1.76
CA PHE A 629 -0.34 60.99 -0.76
C PHE A 629 -1.61 60.16 -1.03
N GLY A 630 -1.80 59.03 -0.31
CA GLY A 630 -3.04 58.30 -0.35
C GLY A 630 -2.94 57.02 0.49
N ARG A 631 -3.50 57.06 1.72
CA ARG A 631 -3.38 55.97 2.72
C ARG A 631 -4.40 54.83 2.62
N ASP A 632 -5.33 54.82 1.65
CA ASP A 632 -6.48 53.93 1.70
C ASP A 632 -6.67 52.88 0.60
N SER A 633 -5.62 52.58 -0.25
CA SER A 633 -5.83 51.68 -1.39
C SER A 633 -5.05 50.36 -1.35
N ARG A 634 -4.58 49.89 -0.19
CA ARG A 634 -3.74 48.66 -0.09
C ARG A 634 -4.45 47.33 -0.19
N VAL A 635 -5.77 47.26 -0.09
CA VAL A 635 -6.52 45.98 -0.12
C VAL A 635 -6.69 45.43 -1.55
N GLY A 636 -6.45 46.24 -2.59
CA GLY A 636 -6.59 45.83 -4.00
C GLY A 636 -5.31 45.40 -4.68
N GLU A 637 -4.12 45.72 -4.14
CA GLU A 637 -2.84 45.47 -4.79
C GLU A 637 -2.45 43.97 -4.77
N ASP A 638 -2.78 43.27 -3.69
CA ASP A 638 -2.53 41.83 -3.56
C ASP A 638 -3.37 41.03 -4.57
N THR A 639 -4.63 41.46 -4.77
CA THR A 639 -5.56 40.85 -5.72
C THR A 639 -5.06 41.01 -7.14
N ALA A 640 -4.56 42.19 -7.51
CA ALA A 640 -4.01 42.49 -8.85
C ALA A 640 -2.77 41.66 -9.16
N ALA A 641 -1.90 41.40 -8.18
CA ALA A 641 -0.72 40.54 -8.36
C ALA A 641 -1.10 39.07 -8.56
N ILE A 642 -2.08 38.58 -7.80
CA ILE A 642 -2.62 37.23 -7.96
C ILE A 642 -3.27 37.07 -9.34
N GLU A 643 -3.99 38.11 -9.80
CA GLU A 643 -4.63 38.12 -11.13
C GLU A 643 -3.65 38.07 -12.29
N ARG A 644 -2.46 38.63 -12.13
CA ARG A 644 -1.39 38.55 -13.13
C ARG A 644 -0.67 37.20 -13.15
N THR A 645 -0.59 36.53 -11.99
CA THR A 645 0.19 35.30 -11.81
C THR A 645 -0.65 34.06 -12.17
N PHE A 646 -1.93 34.07 -11.78
CA PHE A 646 -2.82 32.91 -11.95
C PHE A 646 -3.93 33.21 -12.96
N THR A 647 -4.18 32.27 -13.87
CA THR A 647 -5.23 32.41 -14.88
C THR A 647 -6.62 32.56 -14.22
N PRO A 648 -7.59 33.24 -14.87
CA PRO A 648 -8.96 33.34 -14.36
C PRO A 648 -9.60 31.98 -14.13
N GLU A 649 -9.29 30.99 -14.99
CA GLU A 649 -9.78 29.64 -14.88
C GLU A 649 -9.32 28.95 -13.59
N PHE A 650 -8.05 29.08 -13.23
CA PHE A 650 -7.51 28.55 -12.00
C PHE A 650 -8.10 29.23 -10.76
N ARG A 651 -8.22 30.56 -10.79
CA ARG A 651 -8.76 31.35 -9.65
C ARG A 651 -10.22 31.01 -9.34
N ASN A 652 -11.04 30.75 -10.37
CA ASN A 652 -12.46 30.44 -10.20
C ASN A 652 -12.69 29.05 -9.56
N ARG A 653 -11.67 28.21 -9.44
CA ARG A 653 -11.75 26.88 -8.80
C ARG A 653 -11.24 26.88 -7.37
N LEU A 654 -10.71 28.01 -6.91
CA LEU A 654 -10.33 28.18 -5.51
C LEU A 654 -11.55 28.48 -4.64
N ASP A 655 -11.67 27.77 -3.53
CA ASP A 655 -12.72 28.03 -2.53
C ASP A 655 -12.43 29.33 -1.77
N ALA A 656 -11.17 29.62 -1.49
CA ALA A 656 -10.78 30.90 -0.90
C ALA A 656 -9.32 31.28 -1.22
N VAL A 657 -9.09 32.57 -1.40
CA VAL A 657 -7.75 33.18 -1.40
C VAL A 657 -7.55 33.83 -0.03
N ILE A 658 -6.56 33.34 0.71
CA ILE A 658 -6.28 33.73 2.09
C ILE A 658 -5.02 34.56 2.13
N SER A 659 -5.18 35.85 2.43
CA SER A 659 -4.07 36.82 2.47
C SER A 659 -3.38 36.81 3.82
N PHE A 660 -2.06 36.66 3.80
CA PHE A 660 -1.17 36.73 4.96
C PHE A 660 -0.46 38.06 5.02
N SER A 661 -0.59 38.75 6.15
CA SER A 661 -0.01 40.05 6.37
C SER A 661 1.41 39.95 6.95
N ARG A 662 2.20 41.04 6.81
CA ARG A 662 3.49 41.13 7.49
C ARG A 662 3.32 41.12 9.00
N LEU A 663 4.26 40.46 9.69
CA LEU A 663 4.23 40.36 11.14
C LEU A 663 4.68 41.69 11.79
N PRO A 664 3.86 42.27 12.69
CA PRO A 664 4.28 43.43 13.51
C PRO A 664 5.36 42.98 14.52
N LYS A 665 6.14 43.94 15.03
CA LYS A 665 7.27 43.67 15.94
C LYS A 665 6.88 42.92 17.20
N GLU A 666 5.70 43.23 17.74
CA GLU A 666 5.16 42.57 18.93
C GLU A 666 4.93 41.07 18.70
N VAL A 667 4.41 40.72 17.54
CA VAL A 667 4.19 39.34 17.13
C VAL A 667 5.50 38.60 16.89
N ILE A 668 6.51 39.29 16.34
CA ILE A 668 7.85 38.69 16.14
C ILE A 668 8.46 38.26 17.48
N ASN A 669 8.28 39.05 18.56
CA ASN A 669 8.73 38.68 19.89
C ASN A 669 8.01 37.41 20.39
N GLN A 670 6.71 37.26 20.16
CA GLN A 670 5.97 36.03 20.49
C GLN A 670 6.46 34.82 19.70
N VAL A 671 6.81 35.01 18.40
CA VAL A 671 7.42 33.97 17.59
C VAL A 671 8.78 33.54 18.15
N VAL A 672 9.61 34.49 18.61
CA VAL A 672 10.89 34.18 19.27
C VAL A 672 10.65 33.37 20.55
N GLU A 673 9.70 33.78 21.40
CA GLU A 673 9.33 33.06 22.63
C GLU A 673 8.87 31.62 22.29
N LYS A 674 8.05 31.44 21.24
CA LYS A 674 7.65 30.10 20.76
C LYS A 674 8.84 29.23 20.39
N PHE A 675 9.82 29.76 19.62
CA PHE A 675 11.00 29.01 19.24
C PHE A 675 11.87 28.62 20.45
N VAL A 676 11.96 29.51 21.44
CA VAL A 676 12.69 29.20 22.69
C VAL A 676 11.97 28.16 23.51
N LEU A 677 10.63 28.22 23.63
CA LEU A 677 9.83 27.18 24.28
C LEU A 677 9.94 25.82 23.56
N GLN A 678 9.99 25.81 22.25
CA GLN A 678 10.22 24.56 21.49
C GLN A 678 11.62 24.00 21.77
N LEU A 679 12.63 24.86 21.92
CA LEU A 679 13.96 24.42 22.32
C LEU A 679 13.99 23.89 23.76
N GLU A 680 13.29 24.54 24.67
CA GLU A 680 13.16 24.10 26.06
C GLU A 680 12.49 22.73 26.14
N ALA A 681 11.41 22.51 25.36
CA ALA A 681 10.74 21.20 25.26
C ALA A 681 11.70 20.08 24.78
N GLN A 682 12.62 20.38 23.85
CA GLN A 682 13.66 19.44 23.40
C GLN A 682 14.70 19.11 24.49
N LEU A 683 14.86 20.00 25.44
CA LEU A 683 15.82 19.86 26.55
C LEU A 683 15.19 19.34 27.87
N MET A 684 13.88 19.07 27.84
CA MET A 684 13.12 18.62 29.02
C MET A 684 13.66 17.31 29.60
N ASP A 685 14.04 16.37 28.71
CA ASP A 685 14.66 15.08 29.14
C ASP A 685 16.00 15.25 29.83
N ARG A 686 16.66 16.40 29.63
CA ARG A 686 17.92 16.77 30.26
C ARG A 686 17.76 17.67 31.52
N ASN A 687 16.52 17.93 31.93
CA ASN A 687 16.18 18.82 33.05
C ASN A 687 16.74 20.24 32.89
N VAL A 688 16.69 20.80 31.69
CA VAL A 688 17.16 22.16 31.42
C VAL A 688 15.98 23.06 31.10
N THR A 689 15.83 24.16 31.83
CA THR A 689 14.83 25.21 31.58
C THR A 689 15.47 26.47 31.04
N ILE A 690 14.75 27.23 30.18
CA ILE A 690 15.28 28.43 29.56
C ILE A 690 14.39 29.64 29.93
N GLU A 691 14.93 30.54 30.70
CA GLU A 691 14.28 31.82 31.02
C GLU A 691 14.72 32.90 30.03
N LEU A 692 13.77 33.38 29.17
CA LEU A 692 14.03 34.44 28.19
C LEU A 692 13.51 35.78 28.73
N THR A 693 14.38 36.79 28.81
CA THR A 693 13.92 38.15 29.13
C THR A 693 13.27 38.84 27.93
N LYS A 694 12.30 39.75 28.17
CA LYS A 694 11.66 40.53 27.11
C LYS A 694 12.67 41.31 26.25
N ALA A 695 13.75 41.80 26.85
CA ALA A 695 14.84 42.51 26.15
C ALA A 695 15.62 41.54 25.21
N ALA A 696 15.81 40.27 25.62
CA ALA A 696 16.46 39.26 24.80
C ALA A 696 15.55 38.84 23.64
N ALA A 697 14.25 38.68 23.87
CA ALA A 697 13.29 38.40 22.82
C ALA A 697 13.28 39.52 21.75
N ALA A 698 13.23 40.77 22.15
CA ALA A 698 13.30 41.91 21.25
C ALA A 698 14.62 41.98 20.49
N TRP A 699 15.75 41.70 21.13
CA TRP A 699 17.07 41.66 20.51
C TRP A 699 17.18 40.55 19.43
N LEU A 700 16.67 39.39 19.72
CA LEU A 700 16.61 38.26 18.77
C LEU A 700 15.65 38.56 17.62
N GLY A 701 14.50 39.16 17.92
CA GLY A 701 13.51 39.57 16.93
C GLY A 701 14.04 40.59 15.94
N ASP A 702 14.69 41.67 16.43
CA ASP A 702 15.27 42.70 15.57
C ASP A 702 16.39 42.18 14.64
N ARG A 703 17.13 41.12 15.03
CA ARG A 703 18.17 40.50 14.22
C ARG A 703 17.68 39.38 13.33
N GLY A 704 16.66 38.67 13.79
CA GLY A 704 16.08 37.55 13.09
C GLY A 704 14.92 37.89 12.14
N TYR A 705 14.52 39.15 12.09
CA TYR A 705 13.52 39.63 11.13
C TYR A 705 14.15 40.41 9.99
N ASP A 706 13.87 40.01 8.78
CA ASP A 706 14.26 40.69 7.55
C ASP A 706 13.02 41.17 6.80
N LYS A 707 13.05 42.39 6.26
CA LYS A 707 11.90 42.97 5.51
C LYS A 707 11.51 42.16 4.28
N LYS A 708 12.44 41.40 3.66
CA LYS A 708 12.22 40.58 2.47
C LYS A 708 11.92 39.12 2.83
N MET A 709 12.60 38.59 3.87
CA MET A 709 12.54 37.17 4.23
C MET A 709 11.63 36.88 5.45
N GLY A 710 11.03 37.92 6.04
CA GLY A 710 10.17 37.79 7.21
C GLY A 710 10.88 37.21 8.42
N ALA A 711 10.23 36.32 9.14
CA ALA A 711 10.75 35.61 10.32
C ALA A 711 11.62 34.38 9.98
N ARG A 712 11.87 34.06 8.68
CA ARG A 712 12.65 32.88 8.25
C ARG A 712 14.08 32.85 8.84
N PRO A 713 14.82 33.97 8.99
CA PRO A 713 16.17 34.00 9.58
C PRO A 713 16.17 33.75 11.11
N LEU A 714 15.04 33.87 11.82
CA LEU A 714 14.96 33.72 13.28
C LEU A 714 15.53 32.37 13.77
N GLY A 715 15.21 31.30 13.08
CA GLY A 715 15.71 29.97 13.43
C GLY A 715 17.24 29.90 13.41
N ARG A 716 17.86 30.56 12.43
CA ARG A 716 19.32 30.62 12.28
C ARG A 716 19.96 31.51 13.38
N VAL A 717 19.34 32.62 13.71
CA VAL A 717 19.80 33.51 14.79
C VAL A 717 19.72 32.79 16.16
N ILE A 718 18.65 32.07 16.42
CA ILE A 718 18.53 31.26 17.64
C ILE A 718 19.55 30.13 17.66
N GLN A 719 19.81 29.49 16.52
CA GLN A 719 20.83 28.45 16.41
C GLN A 719 22.22 28.98 16.74
N GLU A 720 22.56 30.15 16.21
CA GLU A 720 23.88 30.75 16.38
C GLU A 720 24.10 31.30 17.79
N HIS A 721 23.11 31.99 18.32
CA HIS A 721 23.26 32.73 19.57
C HIS A 721 22.78 32.00 20.83
N ILE A 722 21.93 30.98 20.69
CA ILE A 722 21.43 30.19 21.82
C ILE A 722 21.88 28.72 21.72
N LYS A 723 21.54 28.02 20.62
CA LYS A 723 21.80 26.57 20.53
C LYS A 723 23.29 26.22 20.57
N LYS A 724 24.15 26.95 19.84
CA LYS A 724 25.59 26.70 19.81
C LYS A 724 26.24 26.87 21.19
N PRO A 725 26.05 27.98 21.93
CA PRO A 725 26.59 28.11 23.27
C PRO A 725 26.05 27.07 24.25
N LEU A 726 24.76 26.69 24.12
CA LEU A 726 24.16 25.67 24.99
C LEU A 726 24.73 24.28 24.72
N ALA A 727 25.06 23.96 23.48
CA ALA A 727 25.54 22.63 23.10
C ALA A 727 26.87 22.28 23.83
N GLU A 728 27.80 23.23 23.95
CA GLU A 728 29.04 23.03 24.69
C GLU A 728 28.79 22.81 26.19
N GLU A 729 27.90 23.61 26.77
CA GLU A 729 27.55 23.51 28.17
C GLU A 729 26.74 22.25 28.52
N LEU A 730 25.95 21.75 27.59
CA LEU A 730 25.19 20.50 27.70
C LEU A 730 26.07 19.25 27.57
N LEU A 731 27.14 19.34 26.79
CA LEU A 731 28.05 18.22 26.55
C LEU A 731 29.19 18.16 27.59
N PHE A 732 29.78 19.31 27.88
CA PHE A 732 31.02 19.38 28.65
C PHE A 732 30.98 20.35 29.82
N GLY A 733 29.91 21.16 29.96
CA GLY A 733 29.85 22.25 30.94
C GLY A 733 28.87 21.99 32.09
N LYS A 734 28.30 23.07 32.59
CA LYS A 734 27.49 23.11 33.84
C LYS A 734 26.10 22.47 33.67
N LEU A 735 25.62 22.25 32.41
CA LEU A 735 24.30 21.69 32.12
C LEU A 735 24.29 20.17 31.92
N THR A 736 25.41 19.50 32.14
CA THR A 736 25.50 18.03 32.03
C THR A 736 24.53 17.28 32.98
N LYS A 737 24.12 17.89 34.06
CA LYS A 737 23.17 17.37 35.06
C LYS A 737 21.85 18.14 35.09
N GLY A 738 21.61 19.02 34.12
CA GLY A 738 20.48 19.94 34.09
C GLY A 738 20.78 21.28 34.77
N GLY A 739 19.85 22.22 34.64
CA GLY A 739 20.00 23.57 35.23
C GLY A 739 19.06 24.59 34.58
N VAL A 740 19.21 25.85 34.97
CA VAL A 740 18.46 26.98 34.47
C VAL A 740 19.35 27.88 33.60
N VAL A 741 18.90 28.18 32.39
CA VAL A 741 19.57 29.05 31.45
C VAL A 741 18.84 30.39 31.40
N LYS A 742 19.44 31.45 31.89
CA LYS A 742 18.87 32.81 31.82
C LYS A 742 19.44 33.57 30.61
N VAL A 743 18.59 33.86 29.64
CA VAL A 743 19.00 34.59 28.46
C VAL A 743 18.57 36.05 28.60
N GLY A 744 19.56 36.94 28.72
CA GLY A 744 19.40 38.38 28.86
C GLY A 744 20.18 39.17 27.83
N VAL A 745 20.21 40.49 27.95
CA VAL A 745 21.02 41.39 27.12
C VAL A 745 21.92 42.22 27.99
N LYS A 746 23.23 42.25 27.65
CA LYS A 746 24.21 43.14 28.27
C LYS A 746 24.86 44.01 27.20
N GLY A 747 24.53 45.29 27.22
CA GLY A 747 24.94 46.21 26.16
C GLY A 747 24.27 45.88 24.82
N ARG A 748 25.07 45.55 23.79
CA ARG A 748 24.58 45.17 22.45
C ARG A 748 24.68 43.68 22.15
N LYS A 749 25.02 42.85 23.14
CA LYS A 749 25.21 41.39 22.98
C LYS A 749 24.23 40.63 23.86
N LEU A 750 23.89 39.40 23.45
CA LEU A 750 23.16 38.46 24.27
C LEU A 750 24.07 38.00 25.42
N ASP A 751 23.53 37.93 26.60
CA ASP A 751 24.21 37.47 27.84
C ASP A 751 23.47 36.20 28.32
N ILE A 752 24.18 35.06 28.28
CA ILE A 752 23.64 33.76 28.68
C ILE A 752 24.27 33.41 30.04
N LYS A 753 23.44 33.37 31.06
CA LYS A 753 23.87 32.96 32.42
C LYS A 753 23.36 31.56 32.68
N ILE A 754 24.23 30.66 33.06
CA ILE A 754 23.95 29.26 33.31
C ILE A 754 24.07 29.00 34.78
N GLU A 755 22.96 28.61 35.39
CA GLU A 755 22.87 28.21 36.79
C GLU A 755 22.66 26.69 36.81
N GLY A 756 23.70 25.90 37.19
CA GLY A 756 23.54 24.44 37.39
C GLY A 756 22.58 24.17 38.54
N LEU A 757 21.96 22.97 38.54
CA LEU A 757 21.10 22.53 39.64
C LEU A 757 21.82 22.71 40.99
N ALA A 758 21.31 23.60 41.84
CA ALA A 758 21.77 23.72 43.21
C ALA A 758 21.52 22.38 43.91
N LYS A 759 22.52 21.87 44.67
CA LYS A 759 22.31 20.68 45.51
C LYS A 759 21.02 20.90 46.31
N PRO A 760 20.15 19.90 46.44
CA PRO A 760 18.93 20.04 47.22
C PRO A 760 19.34 20.44 48.66
N ARG A 761 18.94 21.62 49.13
CA ARG A 761 18.95 21.96 50.52
C ARG A 761 17.92 21.04 51.19
N ILE A 762 18.38 20.07 51.94
CA ILE A 762 17.60 19.33 52.93
C ILE A 762 17.25 20.34 54.02
N SER A 763 16.20 21.10 53.84
CA SER A 763 15.54 21.83 54.91
C SER A 763 14.28 21.03 55.26
N GLY A 764 14.31 20.39 56.44
CA GLY A 764 13.11 19.83 57.01
C GLY A 764 12.15 20.96 57.38
N ASP A 765 11.21 21.24 56.49
CA ASP A 765 9.97 21.92 56.84
C ASP A 765 8.85 21.34 56.00
N LYS A 766 7.84 20.83 56.68
CA LYS A 766 6.62 20.27 56.11
C LYS A 766 5.88 21.31 55.25
N PRO A 767 5.30 20.94 54.11
CA PRO A 767 4.44 21.83 53.35
C PRO A 767 3.17 22.15 54.17
N PRO A 768 2.63 23.37 54.08
CA PRO A 768 1.37 23.72 54.71
C PRO A 768 0.22 23.01 54.00
N LEU A 769 -0.68 22.40 54.77
CA LEU A 769 -1.95 21.85 54.36
C LEU A 769 -2.79 22.94 53.69
N LEU A 770 -3.09 22.78 52.41
CA LEU A 770 -4.12 23.49 51.73
C LEU A 770 -5.49 23.01 52.25
N THR A 771 -6.12 23.79 53.09
CA THR A 771 -7.54 23.69 53.45
C THR A 771 -8.37 24.04 52.22
N ALA A 772 -9.32 23.16 51.87
CA ALA A 772 -10.35 23.41 50.89
C ALA A 772 -11.29 24.53 51.39
N GLU A 773 -11.60 25.52 50.56
CA GLU A 773 -12.86 26.23 50.42
C GLU A 773 -13.19 26.35 48.91
#